data_d92a586a439895515d0dc434c53885e8
#
_entry.id   d92a586a439895515d0dc434c53885e8
#
_cell.length_a   1.000
_cell.length_b   1.000
_cell.length_c   1.000
_cell.angle_alpha   90.00
_cell.angle_beta   90.00
_cell.angle_gamma   90.00
#
_symmetry.space_group_name_H-M   'P 1'
#
loop_
_entity.id
_entity.type
_entity.pdbx_description
1 polymer ?
#
loop_
_entity_poly.entity_id
_entity_poly.type
_entity_poly.pdbx_seq_one_letter_code
_entity_poly.pdbx_strand_id
1 'polypeptide(L)'
;MYFKKTVIKIIALLIALTTFTSLISVSALQNFDNVIDMNTGASVSASTINSTYSTLSNKVTAAVNNAQSKISQLYDLDTELINEYISQAQSELNKANSLKNSIVNNINGSNVESYITDFYTSKTRIEELCTLIEVSLVESKVISARSTWYRPCEKTFAQMKETVETFKSAGINLIFLETFFHGCSAFKTDISDIPYHPDLVDTYTDTESNIVYNDYLSAFVALCTKYGIEVHAWTENFYVGVNANTNIVKQHPDWVMYNDDGTFLQRKEGGQYIFIDPANEEVQNLLINYYNDLFEKHPDVKGLNLDYIRYPVSNRSMDTGFAPGAMKGFYELLGKEFTAEQLADSKKMRNKFLQLFNKDYLQGGQAEADQNYELWCEYRKQVITDFVLRIKNEVKEPNKIVLSTAVFATISESLDSKKQDWQTWFKNGWIEIATPMAYYSSATTVKNNVKTMIGLGGNKCLYYTGIASSYSGLPAYENKNFVTASYEAGACGYVIFSGAQIVGHKDVQDVLSSGINNKWAVLPHASIDKILEASFGDILSKADRIYIPAGAMTAGQRTNLENEMAEIQKMPFAANDDIAKICDSVGDVLNSLSQYSSGYAKTRISDDLTYLLKILEARSVMPIIVEEDTTLPDDGGNGNEGNVPDNDGTVDDNESDNENDNENDNENEENSGDKEGTTAEAPVKLGFFERFILAIVNFLKKLFGLA
;
A
#
# COMPACT_ATOMS: atom_id res chain seq x y z
N MET A 1 -10.98 33.92 -11.19
CA MET A 1 -12.38 34.41 -11.38
C MET A 1 -13.43 33.39 -10.94
N TYR A 2 -13.16 32.09 -10.97
CA TYR A 2 -14.07 31.02 -10.50
C TYR A 2 -14.21 30.97 -8.96
N PHE A 3 -13.12 31.17 -8.21
CA PHE A 3 -13.13 31.13 -6.75
C PHE A 3 -14.02 32.21 -6.10
N LYS A 4 -14.06 33.42 -6.67
CA LYS A 4 -14.97 34.50 -6.19
C LYS A 4 -16.46 34.17 -6.39
N LYS A 5 -16.81 33.46 -7.48
CA LYS A 5 -18.21 33.06 -7.73
C LYS A 5 -18.72 31.98 -6.80
N THR A 6 -17.83 31.07 -6.35
CA THR A 6 -18.19 29.99 -5.41
C THR A 6 -18.37 30.53 -3.99
N VAL A 7 -17.48 31.41 -3.54
CA VAL A 7 -17.58 32.07 -2.23
C VAL A 7 -18.84 32.94 -2.13
N ILE A 8 -19.18 33.67 -3.20
CA ILE A 8 -20.42 34.47 -3.23
C ILE A 8 -21.68 33.58 -3.18
N LYS A 9 -21.66 32.39 -3.80
CA LYS A 9 -22.77 31.45 -3.73
C LYS A 9 -22.92 30.82 -2.34
N ILE A 10 -21.81 30.53 -1.66
CA ILE A 10 -21.83 30.01 -0.28
C ILE A 10 -22.32 31.09 0.70
N ILE A 11 -21.88 32.32 0.53
CA ILE A 11 -22.36 33.46 1.36
C ILE A 11 -23.83 33.76 1.08
N ALA A 12 -24.29 33.69 -0.17
CA ALA A 12 -25.69 33.86 -0.52
C ALA A 12 -26.57 32.71 0.02
N LEU A 13 -26.03 31.47 0.07
CA LEU A 13 -26.71 30.33 0.67
C LEU A 13 -26.80 30.46 2.20
N LEU A 14 -25.73 30.94 2.85
CA LEU A 14 -25.73 31.21 4.31
C LEU A 14 -26.66 32.37 4.67
N ILE A 15 -26.73 33.43 3.86
CA ILE A 15 -27.66 34.53 4.07
C ILE A 15 -29.11 34.09 3.81
N ALA A 16 -29.35 33.24 2.80
CA ALA A 16 -30.67 32.65 2.58
C ALA A 16 -31.10 31.72 3.73
N LEU A 17 -30.19 30.96 4.34
CA LEU A 17 -30.47 30.13 5.50
C LEU A 17 -30.80 30.99 6.74
N THR A 18 -30.06 32.08 6.98
CA THR A 18 -30.32 32.99 8.12
C THR A 18 -31.56 33.83 7.95
N THR A 19 -31.99 34.17 6.74
CA THR A 19 -33.24 34.87 6.47
C THR A 19 -34.46 33.93 6.50
N PHE A 20 -34.28 32.64 6.22
CA PHE A 20 -35.35 31.64 6.32
C PHE A 20 -35.72 31.33 7.80
N THR A 21 -34.73 31.37 8.70
CA THR A 21 -34.93 31.13 10.13
C THR A 21 -35.61 32.31 10.85
N SER A 22 -35.63 33.52 10.27
CA SER A 22 -36.26 34.72 10.89
C SER A 22 -37.72 34.95 10.46
N LEU A 23 -38.27 34.14 9.52
CA LEU A 23 -39.62 34.33 8.97
C LEU A 23 -40.67 33.28 9.41
N ILE A 24 -40.28 32.30 10.22
CA ILE A 24 -41.24 31.43 10.87
C ILE A 24 -41.59 32.08 12.20
N SER A 25 -42.65 32.87 12.19
CA SER A 25 -43.21 33.44 13.45
C SER A 25 -43.72 32.31 14.34
N VAL A 26 -43.33 32.34 15.61
CA VAL A 26 -43.70 31.40 16.67
C VAL A 26 -45.21 31.10 16.75
N SER A 27 -46.06 31.94 16.12
CA SER A 27 -47.53 31.77 16.11
C SER A 27 -48.04 30.72 15.09
N ALA A 28 -47.19 30.20 14.15
CA ALA A 28 -47.59 29.16 13.21
C ALA A 28 -47.35 27.72 13.72
N LEU A 29 -46.68 27.57 14.87
CA LEU A 29 -46.31 26.29 15.47
C LEU A 29 -47.36 25.69 16.43
N GLN A 30 -48.47 26.38 16.67
CA GLN A 30 -49.44 25.96 17.71
C GLN A 30 -50.43 24.85 17.32
N ASN A 31 -50.32 24.26 16.08
CA ASN A 31 -51.26 23.21 15.66
C ASN A 31 -50.58 22.03 14.91
N PHE A 32 -49.34 21.72 15.22
CA PHE A 32 -48.72 20.53 14.64
C PHE A 32 -48.43 19.50 15.74
N ASP A 33 -48.94 18.29 15.60
CA ASP A 33 -48.60 17.12 16.42
C ASP A 33 -47.14 16.66 16.21
N ASN A 34 -46.38 17.33 15.37
CA ASN A 34 -44.98 17.00 14.97
C ASN A 34 -44.13 18.26 14.93
N VAL A 35 -42.94 18.19 15.51
CA VAL A 35 -41.84 19.18 15.35
C VAL A 35 -40.94 18.73 14.24
N ILE A 36 -40.42 19.67 13.43
CA ILE A 36 -39.49 19.34 12.33
C ILE A 36 -38.07 19.27 12.87
N ASP A 37 -37.41 18.15 12.69
CA ASP A 37 -35.96 18.02 12.93
C ASP A 37 -35.21 18.92 11.95
N MET A 38 -34.52 19.95 12.46
CA MET A 38 -33.79 20.94 11.66
C MET A 38 -32.60 20.32 10.90
N ASN A 39 -32.10 19.16 11.33
CA ASN A 39 -31.00 18.47 10.66
C ASN A 39 -31.46 17.58 9.50
N THR A 40 -32.64 17.00 9.60
CA THR A 40 -33.17 16.06 8.60
C THR A 40 -34.38 16.58 7.85
N GLY A 41 -35.01 17.68 8.30
CA GLY A 41 -36.26 18.21 7.76
C GLY A 41 -37.48 17.29 8.00
N ALA A 42 -37.32 16.23 8.80
CA ALA A 42 -38.37 15.26 9.08
C ALA A 42 -39.23 15.71 10.23
N SER A 43 -40.53 15.39 10.16
CA SER A 43 -41.46 15.64 11.23
C SER A 43 -41.15 14.74 12.44
N VAL A 44 -40.90 15.34 13.61
CA VAL A 44 -40.53 14.64 14.84
C VAL A 44 -41.79 14.44 15.69
N SER A 45 -42.12 13.17 15.92
CA SER A 45 -43.23 12.79 16.82
C SER A 45 -42.69 12.10 18.08
N ALA A 46 -43.50 12.01 19.13
CA ALA A 46 -43.17 11.22 20.31
C ALA A 46 -42.83 9.74 19.96
N SER A 47 -43.52 9.18 18.97
CA SER A 47 -43.25 7.83 18.47
C SER A 47 -41.87 7.74 17.82
N THR A 48 -41.46 8.71 17.00
CA THR A 48 -40.17 8.79 16.36
C THR A 48 -39.05 8.86 17.40
N ILE A 49 -39.15 9.73 18.39
CA ILE A 49 -38.16 9.86 19.46
C ILE A 49 -38.03 8.57 20.28
N ASN A 50 -39.16 7.93 20.66
CA ASN A 50 -39.14 6.67 21.38
C ASN A 50 -38.50 5.54 20.57
N SER A 51 -38.81 5.43 19.28
CA SER A 51 -38.22 4.40 18.41
C SER A 51 -36.73 4.63 18.19
N THR A 52 -36.31 5.89 17.98
CA THR A 52 -34.87 6.24 17.85
C THR A 52 -34.13 5.89 19.15
N TYR A 53 -34.63 6.26 20.32
CA TYR A 53 -34.01 5.88 21.58
C TYR A 53 -33.91 4.36 21.76
N SER A 54 -34.96 3.61 21.42
CA SER A 54 -34.92 2.14 21.48
C SER A 54 -33.84 1.56 20.57
N THR A 55 -33.67 2.09 19.38
CA THR A 55 -32.59 1.70 18.45
C THR A 55 -31.24 1.98 19.06
N LEU A 56 -31.01 3.15 19.65
CA LEU A 56 -29.75 3.51 20.30
C LEU A 56 -29.45 2.58 21.51
N SER A 57 -30.46 2.32 22.36
CA SER A 57 -30.33 1.42 23.49
C SER A 57 -29.91 -0.01 23.05
N ASN A 58 -30.54 -0.52 22.00
CA ASN A 58 -30.18 -1.82 21.41
C ASN A 58 -28.78 -1.82 20.86
N LYS A 59 -28.36 -0.74 20.18
CA LYS A 59 -27.02 -0.60 19.62
C LYS A 59 -25.94 -0.60 20.71
N VAL A 60 -26.13 0.20 21.78
CA VAL A 60 -25.20 0.19 22.92
C VAL A 60 -25.16 -1.19 23.59
N THR A 61 -26.31 -1.82 23.81
CA THR A 61 -26.38 -3.16 24.41
C THR A 61 -25.63 -4.19 23.56
N ALA A 62 -25.79 -4.14 22.24
CA ALA A 62 -25.10 -5.03 21.32
C ALA A 62 -23.59 -4.81 21.36
N ALA A 63 -23.12 -3.57 21.33
CA ALA A 63 -21.69 -3.24 21.42
C ALA A 63 -21.06 -3.72 22.73
N VAL A 64 -21.75 -3.51 23.87
CA VAL A 64 -21.29 -3.99 25.19
C VAL A 64 -21.21 -5.52 25.23
N ASN A 65 -22.24 -6.21 24.75
CA ASN A 65 -22.26 -7.69 24.75
C ASN A 65 -21.16 -8.26 23.86
N ASN A 66 -20.92 -7.64 22.70
CA ASN A 66 -19.84 -8.04 21.79
C ASN A 66 -18.46 -7.84 22.44
N ALA A 67 -18.25 -6.71 23.11
CA ALA A 67 -17.02 -6.44 23.86
C ALA A 67 -16.80 -7.49 24.97
N GLN A 68 -17.79 -7.75 25.80
CA GLN A 68 -17.72 -8.77 26.87
C GLN A 68 -17.44 -10.17 26.30
N SER A 69 -18.08 -10.52 25.19
CA SER A 69 -17.84 -11.80 24.51
C SER A 69 -16.39 -11.93 24.05
N LYS A 70 -15.83 -10.91 23.39
CA LYS A 70 -14.44 -10.93 22.93
C LYS A 70 -13.45 -11.01 24.10
N ILE A 71 -13.65 -10.24 25.15
CA ILE A 71 -12.82 -10.26 26.37
C ILE A 71 -12.85 -11.66 27.00
N SER A 72 -14.04 -12.28 27.15
CA SER A 72 -14.19 -13.62 27.70
C SER A 72 -13.56 -14.72 26.84
N GLN A 73 -13.41 -14.48 25.54
CA GLN A 73 -12.69 -15.36 24.59
C GLN A 73 -11.18 -15.10 24.54
N LEU A 74 -10.65 -14.32 25.49
CA LEU A 74 -9.24 -14.04 25.70
C LEU A 74 -8.52 -13.40 24.50
N TYR A 75 -9.23 -12.54 23.75
CA TYR A 75 -8.58 -11.67 22.76
C TYR A 75 -7.72 -10.62 23.46
N ASP A 76 -6.58 -10.28 22.87
CA ASP A 76 -5.70 -9.22 23.36
C ASP A 76 -6.20 -7.86 22.90
N LEU A 77 -7.03 -7.25 23.72
CA LEU A 77 -7.70 -5.98 23.45
C LEU A 77 -7.29 -4.95 24.51
N ASP A 78 -7.35 -3.69 24.14
CA ASP A 78 -7.25 -2.58 25.08
C ASP A 78 -8.56 -2.47 25.91
N THR A 79 -8.61 -3.26 26.97
CA THR A 79 -9.80 -3.35 27.81
C THR A 79 -10.07 -2.09 28.59
N GLU A 80 -9.05 -1.26 28.90
CA GLU A 80 -9.23 0.02 29.57
C GLU A 80 -9.92 1.02 28.65
N LEU A 81 -9.42 1.18 27.44
CA LEU A 81 -10.02 2.04 26.41
C LEU A 81 -11.45 1.60 26.04
N ILE A 82 -11.67 0.30 25.86
CA ILE A 82 -13.00 -0.25 25.58
C ILE A 82 -13.98 0.07 26.70
N ASN A 83 -13.60 -0.12 27.96
CA ASN A 83 -14.44 0.18 29.13
C ASN A 83 -14.71 1.68 29.26
N GLU A 84 -13.75 2.53 28.90
CA GLU A 84 -13.95 3.98 28.84
C GLU A 84 -15.03 4.33 27.80
N TYR A 85 -14.95 3.83 26.58
CA TYR A 85 -15.95 4.06 25.55
C TYR A 85 -17.33 3.51 25.93
N ILE A 86 -17.40 2.34 26.58
CA ILE A 86 -18.65 1.76 27.11
C ILE A 86 -19.26 2.69 28.16
N SER A 87 -18.44 3.19 29.10
CA SER A 87 -18.90 4.11 30.14
C SER A 87 -19.45 5.41 29.56
N GLN A 88 -18.74 5.99 28.59
CA GLN A 88 -19.19 7.19 27.86
C GLN A 88 -20.50 6.93 27.11
N ALA A 89 -20.63 5.81 26.39
CA ALA A 89 -21.82 5.45 25.64
C ALA A 89 -23.04 5.25 26.55
N GLN A 90 -22.85 4.61 27.71
CA GLN A 90 -23.94 4.46 28.73
C GLN A 90 -24.33 5.80 29.34
N SER A 91 -23.37 6.68 29.65
CA SER A 91 -23.62 8.01 30.14
C SER A 91 -24.44 8.85 29.17
N GLU A 92 -24.03 8.84 27.89
CA GLU A 92 -24.71 9.58 26.83
C GLU A 92 -26.13 8.99 26.54
N LEU A 93 -26.28 7.65 26.65
CA LEU A 93 -27.59 6.99 26.55
C LEU A 93 -28.56 7.42 27.69
N ASN A 94 -28.03 7.58 28.90
CA ASN A 94 -28.81 8.07 30.03
C ASN A 94 -29.27 9.54 29.82
N LYS A 95 -28.39 10.38 29.29
CA LYS A 95 -28.71 11.75 28.88
C LYS A 95 -29.78 11.77 27.77
N ALA A 96 -29.65 10.96 26.75
CA ALA A 96 -30.61 10.80 25.67
C ALA A 96 -31.99 10.32 26.22
N ASN A 97 -32.00 9.43 27.23
CA ASN A 97 -33.25 9.01 27.91
C ASN A 97 -33.95 10.16 28.62
N SER A 98 -33.19 11.00 29.33
CA SER A 98 -33.73 12.18 30.02
C SER A 98 -34.32 13.19 29.04
N LEU A 99 -33.59 13.45 27.94
CA LEU A 99 -34.01 14.32 26.83
C LEU A 99 -35.27 13.76 26.14
N LYS A 100 -35.30 12.45 25.85
CA LYS A 100 -36.46 11.75 25.31
C LYS A 100 -37.69 11.98 26.18
N ASN A 101 -37.56 11.80 27.51
CA ASN A 101 -38.68 12.00 28.45
C ASN A 101 -39.15 13.48 28.47
N SER A 102 -38.20 14.45 28.43
CA SER A 102 -38.53 15.88 28.35
C SER A 102 -39.27 16.23 27.06
N ILE A 103 -38.85 15.67 25.91
CA ILE A 103 -39.50 15.87 24.61
C ILE A 103 -40.91 15.26 24.62
N VAL A 104 -41.04 13.98 24.99
CA VAL A 104 -42.32 13.27 24.95
C VAL A 104 -43.36 13.90 25.89
N ASN A 105 -42.94 14.34 27.08
CA ASN A 105 -43.83 14.96 28.06
C ASN A 105 -44.22 16.40 27.73
N ASN A 106 -43.40 17.10 26.89
CA ASN A 106 -43.59 18.51 26.55
C ASN A 106 -43.50 18.76 25.04
N ILE A 107 -44.05 17.89 24.24
CA ILE A 107 -43.90 17.93 22.77
C ILE A 107 -44.36 19.26 22.13
N ASN A 108 -45.26 19.96 22.78
CA ASN A 108 -45.77 21.29 22.38
C ASN A 108 -45.18 22.43 23.23
N GLY A 109 -44.17 22.19 24.06
CA GLY A 109 -43.53 23.17 24.91
C GLY A 109 -42.54 24.09 24.17
N SER A 110 -42.34 25.31 24.70
CA SER A 110 -41.45 26.31 24.09
C SER A 110 -39.97 25.89 24.01
N ASN A 111 -39.53 24.92 24.80
CA ASN A 111 -38.14 24.44 24.85
C ASN A 111 -37.93 23.11 24.09
N VAL A 112 -38.95 22.57 23.42
CA VAL A 112 -38.88 21.25 22.79
C VAL A 112 -37.81 21.17 21.69
N GLU A 113 -37.62 22.23 20.91
CA GLU A 113 -36.63 22.29 19.85
C GLU A 113 -35.18 22.13 20.39
N SER A 114 -34.88 22.78 21.52
CA SER A 114 -33.56 22.62 22.17
C SER A 114 -33.37 21.17 22.62
N TYR A 115 -34.39 20.57 23.26
CA TYR A 115 -34.29 19.17 23.69
C TYR A 115 -34.13 18.19 22.50
N ILE A 116 -34.79 18.47 21.37
CA ILE A 116 -34.66 17.69 20.15
C ILE A 116 -33.23 17.80 19.60
N THR A 117 -32.67 19.01 19.48
CA THR A 117 -31.30 19.24 19.05
C THR A 117 -30.29 18.51 19.93
N ASP A 118 -30.43 18.63 21.25
CA ASP A 118 -29.58 17.95 22.22
C ASP A 118 -29.72 16.41 22.14
N PHE A 119 -30.95 15.90 21.90
CA PHE A 119 -31.18 14.46 21.70
C PHE A 119 -30.49 13.91 20.47
N TYR A 120 -30.54 14.61 19.33
CA TYR A 120 -29.87 14.18 18.12
C TYR A 120 -28.35 14.35 18.20
N THR A 121 -27.87 15.34 18.96
CA THR A 121 -26.44 15.45 19.32
C THR A 121 -25.99 14.24 20.12
N SER A 122 -26.75 13.85 21.14
CA SER A 122 -26.49 12.64 21.93
C SER A 122 -26.58 11.38 21.08
N LYS A 123 -27.53 11.30 20.13
CA LYS A 123 -27.63 10.20 19.17
C LYS A 123 -26.34 10.05 18.38
N THR A 124 -25.83 11.11 17.73
CA THR A 124 -24.61 11.10 16.98
C THR A 124 -23.43 10.62 17.82
N ARG A 125 -23.29 11.15 19.04
CA ARG A 125 -22.22 10.77 19.97
C ARG A 125 -22.29 9.29 20.38
N ILE A 126 -23.49 8.75 20.63
CA ILE A 126 -23.69 7.33 20.95
C ILE A 126 -23.28 6.46 19.74
N GLU A 127 -23.65 6.84 18.53
CA GLU A 127 -23.31 6.12 17.30
C GLU A 127 -21.80 6.10 17.07
N GLU A 128 -21.11 7.21 17.29
CA GLU A 128 -19.65 7.30 17.25
C GLU A 128 -19.00 6.38 18.29
N LEU A 129 -19.44 6.45 19.57
CA LEU A 129 -18.89 5.62 20.63
C LEU A 129 -19.11 4.13 20.39
N CYS A 130 -20.28 3.72 19.90
CA CYS A 130 -20.52 2.33 19.51
C CYS A 130 -19.58 1.91 18.38
N THR A 131 -19.30 2.79 17.42
CA THR A 131 -18.35 2.53 16.35
C THR A 131 -16.93 2.38 16.90
N LEU A 132 -16.49 3.26 17.82
CA LEU A 132 -15.17 3.16 18.46
C LEU A 132 -15.04 1.87 19.27
N ILE A 133 -16.08 1.47 20.01
CA ILE A 133 -16.09 0.16 20.68
C ILE A 133 -15.85 -0.96 19.66
N GLU A 134 -16.63 -1.03 18.60
CA GLU A 134 -16.53 -2.09 17.58
C GLU A 134 -15.17 -2.09 16.87
N VAL A 135 -14.58 -0.93 16.61
CA VAL A 135 -13.25 -0.81 16.03
C VAL A 135 -12.17 -1.34 16.98
N SER A 136 -12.30 -1.06 18.28
CA SER A 136 -11.37 -1.51 19.32
C SER A 136 -11.46 -3.03 19.62
N LEU A 137 -12.46 -3.73 19.09
CA LEU A 137 -12.61 -5.21 19.24
C LEU A 137 -11.79 -6.02 18.21
N VAL A 138 -10.87 -5.39 17.51
CA VAL A 138 -9.94 -6.07 16.59
C VAL A 138 -8.58 -6.19 17.25
N GLU A 139 -8.07 -7.41 17.32
CA GLU A 139 -6.73 -7.67 17.83
C GLU A 139 -5.67 -7.19 16.84
N SER A 140 -4.73 -6.39 17.33
CA SER A 140 -3.64 -5.85 16.53
C SER A 140 -2.61 -6.93 16.20
N LYS A 141 -2.23 -7.08 14.94
CA LYS A 141 -1.18 -8.01 14.51
C LYS A 141 0.20 -7.41 14.76
N VAL A 142 1.11 -8.16 15.37
CA VAL A 142 2.50 -7.72 15.62
C VAL A 142 3.43 -7.98 14.43
N ILE A 143 2.96 -8.71 13.43
CA ILE A 143 3.61 -8.86 12.13
C ILE A 143 2.60 -8.39 11.08
N SER A 144 2.83 -7.25 10.49
CA SER A 144 1.94 -6.70 9.46
C SER A 144 2.58 -5.52 8.74
N ALA A 145 2.46 -5.45 7.44
CA ALA A 145 2.66 -4.21 6.72
C ALA A 145 1.42 -3.33 6.86
N ARG A 146 1.61 -2.19 7.47
CA ARG A 146 0.61 -1.14 7.67
C ARG A 146 1.06 0.06 6.88
N SER A 147 0.63 0.12 5.64
CA SER A 147 1.24 1.00 4.68
C SER A 147 0.27 1.96 4.01
N THR A 148 0.84 2.95 3.36
CA THR A 148 0.10 3.92 2.57
C THR A 148 0.89 4.35 1.34
N TRP A 149 0.20 4.66 0.23
CA TRP A 149 0.78 5.43 -0.86
C TRP A 149 0.70 6.90 -0.52
N TYR A 150 1.81 7.59 -0.63
CA TYR A 150 1.88 9.01 -0.29
C TYR A 150 2.58 9.83 -1.37
N ARG A 151 1.92 10.92 -1.79
CA ARG A 151 2.47 11.89 -2.75
C ARG A 151 3.08 13.07 -2.00
N PRO A 152 4.33 13.46 -2.32
CA PRO A 152 5.00 14.62 -1.75
C PRO A 152 4.17 15.91 -1.89
N CYS A 153 4.00 16.65 -0.80
CA CYS A 153 3.26 17.92 -0.83
C CYS A 153 3.79 18.98 0.16
N GLU A 154 4.59 18.61 1.13
CA GLU A 154 5.09 19.53 2.16
C GLU A 154 6.12 20.52 1.60
N LYS A 155 6.08 21.75 2.13
CA LYS A 155 6.96 22.83 1.73
C LYS A 155 8.03 23.14 2.77
N THR A 156 7.96 22.54 3.95
CA THR A 156 8.93 22.73 5.03
C THR A 156 9.21 21.42 5.76
N PHE A 157 10.38 21.29 6.37
CA PHE A 157 10.74 20.14 7.19
C PHE A 157 9.80 19.97 8.40
N ALA A 158 9.30 21.07 8.98
CA ALA A 158 8.34 21.01 10.09
C ALA A 158 7.00 20.37 9.65
N GLN A 159 6.50 20.69 8.44
CA GLN A 159 5.30 20.03 7.90
C GLN A 159 5.55 18.54 7.63
N MET A 160 6.73 18.18 7.09
CA MET A 160 7.09 16.75 6.93
C MET A 160 7.11 16.01 8.26
N LYS A 161 7.71 16.64 9.30
CA LYS A 161 7.76 16.06 10.64
C LYS A 161 6.35 15.78 11.18
N GLU A 162 5.43 16.74 11.07
CA GLU A 162 4.03 16.58 11.48
C GLU A 162 3.35 15.44 10.72
N THR A 163 3.57 15.34 9.41
CA THR A 163 3.05 14.27 8.55
C THR A 163 3.57 12.89 9.01
N VAL A 164 4.89 12.76 9.21
CA VAL A 164 5.50 11.48 9.61
C VAL A 164 5.09 11.09 11.04
N GLU A 165 4.99 12.05 11.97
CA GLU A 165 4.46 11.84 13.32
C GLU A 165 2.99 11.37 13.28
N THR A 166 2.19 11.91 12.38
CA THR A 166 0.81 11.46 12.15
C THR A 166 0.78 10.01 11.65
N PHE A 167 1.60 9.64 10.68
CA PHE A 167 1.72 8.27 10.23
C PHE A 167 2.16 7.32 11.36
N LYS A 168 3.17 7.72 12.14
CA LYS A 168 3.64 6.95 13.29
C LYS A 168 2.52 6.72 14.32
N SER A 169 1.78 7.77 14.67
CA SER A 169 0.68 7.70 15.64
C SER A 169 -0.49 6.85 15.15
N ALA A 170 -0.74 6.81 13.83
CA ALA A 170 -1.70 5.91 13.21
C ALA A 170 -1.17 4.46 13.06
N GLY A 171 0.06 4.18 13.51
CA GLY A 171 0.70 2.87 13.47
C GLY A 171 1.16 2.44 12.09
N ILE A 172 1.38 3.36 11.15
CA ILE A 172 1.95 3.10 9.83
C ILE A 172 3.44 2.78 9.99
N ASN A 173 3.92 1.70 9.37
CA ASN A 173 5.30 1.23 9.43
C ASN A 173 5.99 1.12 8.06
N LEU A 174 5.26 1.37 6.97
CA LEU A 174 5.80 1.39 5.60
C LEU A 174 5.09 2.48 4.79
N ILE A 175 5.87 3.28 4.05
CA ILE A 175 5.34 4.29 3.13
C ILE A 175 5.84 4.01 1.72
N PHE A 176 4.92 3.85 0.77
CA PHE A 176 5.20 3.92 -0.65
C PHE A 176 5.17 5.40 -1.05
N LEU A 177 6.34 6.04 -1.03
CA LEU A 177 6.49 7.46 -1.35
C LEU A 177 6.62 7.67 -2.85
N GLU A 178 5.76 8.51 -3.43
CA GLU A 178 5.79 8.77 -4.87
C GLU A 178 7.03 9.59 -5.25
N THR A 179 8.02 8.91 -5.84
CA THR A 179 9.30 9.49 -6.20
C THR A 179 9.41 9.88 -7.67
N PHE A 180 8.67 9.19 -8.54
CA PHE A 180 8.52 9.55 -9.94
C PHE A 180 7.05 9.72 -10.27
N PHE A 181 6.63 10.95 -10.56
CA PHE A 181 5.25 11.27 -10.89
C PHE A 181 5.15 12.44 -11.86
N HIS A 182 4.21 12.33 -12.79
CA HIS A 182 3.99 13.33 -13.87
C HIS A 182 5.26 13.65 -14.68
N GLY A 183 6.15 12.66 -14.83
CA GLY A 183 7.41 12.83 -15.56
C GLY A 183 8.46 13.65 -14.81
N CYS A 184 8.33 13.83 -13.50
CA CYS A 184 9.24 14.56 -12.64
C CYS A 184 9.67 13.70 -11.44
N SER A 185 10.76 14.09 -10.78
CA SER A 185 11.36 13.39 -9.65
C SER A 185 11.15 14.12 -8.32
N ALA A 186 11.00 13.37 -7.23
CA ALA A 186 11.02 13.91 -5.87
C ALA A 186 12.43 14.08 -5.28
N PHE A 187 13.47 13.72 -6.02
CA PHE A 187 14.87 13.95 -5.69
C PHE A 187 15.63 14.54 -6.88
N LYS A 188 16.80 15.11 -6.66
CA LYS A 188 17.63 15.69 -7.71
C LYS A 188 18.41 14.59 -8.43
N THR A 189 17.79 14.02 -9.46
CA THR A 189 18.39 12.99 -10.34
C THR A 189 19.36 13.60 -11.33
N ASP A 190 20.35 12.81 -11.78
CA ASP A 190 21.26 13.16 -12.87
C ASP A 190 20.65 12.93 -14.27
N ILE A 191 19.44 12.37 -14.34
CA ILE A 191 18.73 12.11 -15.58
C ILE A 191 18.07 13.40 -16.10
N SER A 192 18.64 13.99 -17.15
CA SER A 192 18.24 15.30 -17.67
C SER A 192 16.77 15.39 -18.13
N ASP A 193 16.19 14.26 -18.56
CA ASP A 193 14.82 14.18 -19.05
C ASP A 193 13.78 14.19 -17.92
N ILE A 194 14.22 13.91 -16.69
CA ILE A 194 13.36 13.81 -15.49
C ILE A 194 13.74 14.94 -14.53
N PRO A 195 13.14 16.14 -14.66
CA PRO A 195 13.45 17.25 -13.78
C PRO A 195 12.95 17.03 -12.35
N TYR A 196 13.57 17.70 -11.38
CA TYR A 196 13.01 17.81 -10.04
C TYR A 196 11.62 18.45 -10.09
N HIS A 197 10.68 17.92 -9.29
CA HIS A 197 9.28 18.31 -9.39
C HIS A 197 9.09 19.80 -9.01
N PRO A 198 8.47 20.62 -9.87
CA PRO A 198 8.40 22.09 -9.70
C PRO A 198 7.56 22.53 -8.49
N ASP A 199 6.68 21.66 -7.99
CA ASP A 199 5.90 21.93 -6.77
C ASP A 199 6.66 21.63 -5.49
N LEU A 200 7.86 21.06 -5.54
CA LEU A 200 8.71 20.81 -4.37
C LEU A 200 9.71 21.96 -4.17
N VAL A 201 10.18 22.15 -2.94
CA VAL A 201 11.20 23.16 -2.66
C VAL A 201 12.60 22.57 -2.79
N ASP A 202 13.59 23.39 -3.09
CA ASP A 202 14.96 22.97 -3.37
C ASP A 202 15.70 22.39 -2.15
N THR A 203 15.33 22.81 -0.94
CA THR A 203 15.98 22.38 0.30
C THR A 203 15.00 22.34 1.45
N TYR A 204 15.24 21.40 2.38
CA TYR A 204 14.48 21.26 3.62
C TYR A 204 15.42 21.33 4.80
N THR A 205 15.17 22.21 5.76
CA THR A 205 16.06 22.44 6.90
C THR A 205 15.41 21.92 8.19
N ASP A 206 16.06 20.97 8.85
CA ASP A 206 15.78 20.63 10.24
C ASP A 206 16.37 21.70 11.14
N THR A 207 15.54 22.56 11.70
CA THR A 207 15.97 23.65 12.57
C THR A 207 16.41 23.20 13.97
N GLU A 208 16.08 21.96 14.36
CA GLU A 208 16.50 21.38 15.66
C GLU A 208 17.96 20.89 15.57
N SER A 209 18.32 20.20 14.48
CA SER A 209 19.67 19.66 14.27
C SER A 209 20.55 20.53 13.37
N ASN A 210 20.02 21.59 12.75
CA ASN A 210 20.68 22.43 11.75
C ASN A 210 21.13 21.65 10.47
N ILE A 211 20.49 20.52 10.18
CA ILE A 211 20.75 19.75 8.96
C ILE A 211 19.95 20.33 7.81
N VAL A 212 20.60 20.50 6.66
CA VAL A 212 19.95 20.92 5.39
C VAL A 212 19.95 19.74 4.44
N TYR A 213 18.76 19.33 4.03
CA TYR A 213 18.54 18.30 3.02
C TYR A 213 18.36 18.96 1.64
N ASN A 214 19.00 18.41 0.63
CA ASN A 214 19.06 19.05 -0.70
C ASN A 214 17.85 18.75 -1.60
N ASP A 215 16.94 17.87 -1.18
CA ASP A 215 15.70 17.55 -1.85
C ASP A 215 14.67 16.97 -0.88
N TYR A 216 13.44 16.71 -1.40
CA TYR A 216 12.35 16.17 -0.62
C TYR A 216 12.64 14.76 -0.11
N LEU A 217 13.13 13.88 -0.99
CA LEU A 217 13.32 12.45 -0.68
C LEU A 217 14.31 12.27 0.46
N SER A 218 15.47 12.97 0.44
CA SER A 218 16.46 12.93 1.50
C SER A 218 15.87 13.32 2.86
N ALA A 219 15.09 14.40 2.91
CA ALA A 219 14.48 14.88 4.14
C ALA A 219 13.40 13.92 4.68
N PHE A 220 12.55 13.42 3.79
CA PHE A 220 11.44 12.55 4.16
C PHE A 220 11.92 11.18 4.66
N VAL A 221 12.90 10.58 3.97
CA VAL A 221 13.50 9.30 4.36
C VAL A 221 14.22 9.40 5.70
N ALA A 222 14.98 10.47 5.93
CA ALA A 222 15.65 10.69 7.22
C ALA A 222 14.64 10.77 8.38
N LEU A 223 13.52 11.46 8.20
CA LEU A 223 12.44 11.49 9.19
C LEU A 223 11.81 10.11 9.39
N CYS A 224 11.45 9.42 8.33
CA CYS A 224 10.85 8.09 8.41
C CYS A 224 11.77 7.11 9.15
N THR A 225 13.06 7.10 8.83
CA THR A 225 14.07 6.28 9.52
C THR A 225 14.12 6.58 11.01
N LYS A 226 14.13 7.86 11.39
CA LYS A 226 14.10 8.29 12.80
C LYS A 226 12.89 7.74 13.56
N TYR A 227 11.74 7.62 12.90
CA TYR A 227 10.49 7.09 13.49
C TYR A 227 10.31 5.58 13.29
N GLY A 228 11.26 4.89 12.68
CA GLY A 228 11.20 3.45 12.39
C GLY A 228 10.13 3.10 11.35
N ILE A 229 9.91 3.97 10.38
CA ILE A 229 9.02 3.76 9.24
C ILE A 229 9.87 3.51 8.01
N GLU A 230 9.65 2.38 7.33
CA GLU A 230 10.36 2.05 6.10
C GLU A 230 9.78 2.82 4.91
N VAL A 231 10.64 3.19 3.95
CA VAL A 231 10.23 3.91 2.74
C VAL A 231 10.58 3.11 1.50
N HIS A 232 9.59 2.87 0.65
CA HIS A 232 9.76 2.36 -0.71
C HIS A 232 9.43 3.45 -1.73
N ALA A 233 10.20 3.53 -2.79
CA ALA A 233 9.94 4.46 -3.89
C ALA A 233 8.73 3.97 -4.71
N TRP A 234 7.64 4.72 -4.71
CA TRP A 234 6.49 4.50 -5.59
C TRP A 234 6.71 5.28 -6.88
N THR A 235 6.58 4.63 -8.03
CA THR A 235 6.90 5.19 -9.35
C THR A 235 5.78 4.97 -10.36
N GLU A 236 5.41 6.03 -11.09
CA GLU A 236 4.44 6.00 -12.21
C GLU A 236 5.17 5.60 -13.51
N ASN A 237 5.49 4.34 -13.71
CA ASN A 237 6.40 3.86 -14.77
C ASN A 237 6.16 4.48 -16.16
N PHE A 238 5.06 4.13 -16.82
CA PHE A 238 4.80 4.57 -18.20
C PHE A 238 3.82 5.74 -18.30
N TYR A 239 3.23 6.14 -17.20
CA TYR A 239 2.38 7.32 -17.12
C TYR A 239 3.24 8.56 -16.81
N VAL A 240 3.18 9.58 -17.67
CA VAL A 240 4.05 10.76 -17.57
C VAL A 240 3.32 12.08 -17.41
N GLY A 241 2.02 12.06 -17.13
CA GLY A 241 1.27 13.25 -16.77
C GLY A 241 -0.06 13.42 -17.51
N VAL A 242 -0.73 14.53 -17.21
CA VAL A 242 -2.08 14.87 -17.70
C VAL A 242 -2.09 15.86 -18.86
N ASN A 243 -0.92 16.32 -19.31
CA ASN A 243 -0.79 17.25 -20.42
C ASN A 243 0.56 17.08 -21.12
N ALA A 244 0.66 17.53 -22.38
CA ALA A 244 1.85 17.42 -23.21
C ALA A 244 3.01 18.37 -22.80
N ASN A 245 2.94 19.02 -21.64
CA ASN A 245 3.96 19.98 -21.21
C ASN A 245 5.08 19.34 -20.36
N THR A 246 5.00 18.04 -20.09
CA THR A 246 6.09 17.33 -19.40
C THR A 246 7.37 17.37 -20.24
N ASN A 247 8.51 17.33 -19.56
CA ASN A 247 9.82 17.41 -20.22
C ASN A 247 10.03 16.22 -21.18
N ILE A 248 9.71 15.00 -20.72
CA ILE A 248 9.82 13.77 -21.51
C ILE A 248 9.02 13.89 -22.83
N VAL A 249 7.76 14.33 -22.78
CA VAL A 249 6.92 14.44 -23.99
C VAL A 249 7.42 15.51 -24.96
N LYS A 250 8.01 16.60 -24.45
CA LYS A 250 8.58 17.66 -25.30
C LYS A 250 9.86 17.23 -25.99
N GLN A 251 10.71 16.50 -25.30
CA GLN A 251 11.99 16.03 -25.84
C GLN A 251 11.81 14.82 -26.74
N HIS A 252 10.88 13.94 -26.39
CA HIS A 252 10.67 12.66 -27.06
C HIS A 252 9.20 12.46 -27.47
N PRO A 253 8.67 13.25 -28.41
CA PRO A 253 7.28 13.13 -28.86
C PRO A 253 6.98 11.80 -29.57
N ASP A 254 8.00 11.10 -30.06
CA ASP A 254 7.94 9.76 -30.67
C ASP A 254 7.82 8.62 -29.65
N TRP A 255 8.07 8.89 -28.36
CA TRP A 255 7.83 7.93 -27.29
C TRP A 255 6.36 7.85 -26.86
N VAL A 256 5.55 8.83 -27.26
CA VAL A 256 4.15 8.94 -26.83
C VAL A 256 3.31 7.82 -27.42
N MET A 257 2.49 7.20 -26.58
CA MET A 257 1.56 6.16 -26.96
C MET A 257 0.24 6.74 -27.48
N TYR A 258 -0.20 6.28 -28.64
CA TYR A 258 -1.43 6.75 -29.29
C TYR A 258 -2.57 5.74 -29.16
N ASN A 259 -3.80 6.24 -29.21
CA ASN A 259 -5.00 5.47 -29.46
C ASN A 259 -5.12 5.09 -30.96
N ASP A 260 -6.01 4.19 -31.29
CA ASP A 260 -6.29 3.77 -32.65
C ASP A 260 -6.74 4.91 -33.58
N ASP A 261 -7.42 5.93 -33.05
CA ASP A 261 -7.84 7.13 -33.78
C ASP A 261 -6.74 8.21 -33.94
N GLY A 262 -5.58 7.99 -33.32
CA GLY A 262 -4.42 8.89 -33.35
C GLY A 262 -4.42 10.00 -32.34
N THR A 263 -5.33 10.00 -31.39
CA THR A 263 -5.22 10.83 -30.19
C THR A 263 -4.23 10.19 -29.21
N PHE A 264 -3.54 11.02 -28.39
CA PHE A 264 -2.58 10.52 -27.41
C PHE A 264 -3.11 10.54 -25.96
N LEU A 265 -4.15 11.31 -25.68
CA LEU A 265 -4.82 11.28 -24.37
C LEU A 265 -5.64 9.99 -24.25
N GLN A 266 -5.41 9.23 -23.19
CA GLN A 266 -5.98 7.90 -23.02
C GLN A 266 -7.47 7.96 -22.65
N ARG A 267 -8.32 7.66 -23.60
CA ARG A 267 -9.79 7.83 -23.53
C ARG A 267 -10.45 7.18 -22.35
N LYS A 268 -10.02 5.96 -21.98
CA LYS A 268 -10.59 5.20 -20.87
C LYS A 268 -9.96 5.50 -19.51
N GLU A 269 -8.89 6.27 -19.48
CA GLU A 269 -8.27 6.79 -18.27
C GLU A 269 -8.75 8.23 -17.97
N GLY A 270 -10.00 8.56 -18.29
CA GLY A 270 -10.57 9.89 -18.08
C GLY A 270 -10.23 10.91 -19.17
N GLY A 271 -9.57 10.49 -20.27
CA GLY A 271 -9.21 11.36 -21.38
C GLY A 271 -8.13 12.41 -21.08
N GLN A 272 -7.35 12.22 -20.02
CA GLN A 272 -6.36 13.18 -19.55
C GLN A 272 -4.94 12.61 -19.47
N TYR A 273 -4.78 11.28 -19.41
CA TYR A 273 -3.50 10.63 -19.14
C TYR A 273 -2.66 10.44 -20.40
N ILE A 274 -1.35 10.71 -20.30
CA ILE A 274 -0.37 10.46 -21.34
C ILE A 274 0.55 9.33 -20.90
N PHE A 275 0.71 8.35 -21.78
CA PHE A 275 1.59 7.21 -21.58
C PHE A 275 2.69 7.21 -22.63
N ILE A 276 3.88 6.73 -22.24
CA ILE A 276 5.01 6.45 -23.12
C ILE A 276 5.14 4.96 -23.43
N ASP A 277 5.78 4.63 -24.54
CA ASP A 277 5.82 3.28 -25.13
C ASP A 277 6.66 2.30 -24.32
N PRO A 278 6.07 1.29 -23.68
CA PRO A 278 6.83 0.25 -22.98
C PRO A 278 7.72 -0.61 -23.89
N ALA A 279 7.43 -0.66 -25.18
CA ALA A 279 8.21 -1.43 -26.15
C ALA A 279 9.43 -0.66 -26.68
N ASN A 280 9.57 0.62 -26.37
CA ASN A 280 10.72 1.41 -26.74
C ASN A 280 11.87 1.16 -25.75
N GLU A 281 13.00 0.68 -26.26
CA GLU A 281 14.19 0.36 -25.47
C GLU A 281 14.77 1.61 -24.78
N GLU A 282 14.72 2.79 -25.43
CA GLU A 282 15.18 4.05 -24.84
C GLU A 282 14.32 4.45 -23.62
N VAL A 283 12.99 4.24 -23.69
CA VAL A 283 12.07 4.44 -22.55
C VAL A 283 12.42 3.50 -21.40
N GLN A 284 12.64 2.23 -21.70
CA GLN A 284 13.03 1.25 -20.68
C GLN A 284 14.38 1.63 -20.04
N ASN A 285 15.36 2.03 -20.85
CA ASN A 285 16.70 2.43 -20.37
C ASN A 285 16.62 3.70 -19.51
N LEU A 286 15.78 4.70 -19.89
CA LEU A 286 15.54 5.88 -19.09
C LEU A 286 15.06 5.51 -17.67
N LEU A 287 14.05 4.64 -17.56
CA LEU A 287 13.51 4.22 -16.29
C LEU A 287 14.50 3.40 -15.45
N ILE A 288 15.23 2.45 -16.07
CA ILE A 288 16.28 1.66 -15.40
C ILE A 288 17.37 2.59 -14.83
N ASN A 289 17.86 3.54 -15.63
CA ASN A 289 18.88 4.48 -15.21
C ASN A 289 18.36 5.36 -14.06
N TYR A 290 17.12 5.84 -14.14
CA TYR A 290 16.49 6.61 -13.06
C TYR A 290 16.39 5.82 -11.74
N TYR A 291 16.01 4.54 -11.81
CA TYR A 291 15.94 3.72 -10.60
C TYR A 291 17.31 3.48 -9.98
N ASN A 292 18.33 3.21 -10.80
CA ASN A 292 19.68 3.03 -10.30
C ASN A 292 20.25 4.33 -9.69
N ASP A 293 20.03 5.49 -10.32
CA ASP A 293 20.39 6.80 -9.75
C ASP A 293 19.69 7.08 -8.42
N LEU A 294 18.40 6.68 -8.30
CA LEU A 294 17.65 6.80 -7.04
C LEU A 294 18.34 6.01 -5.92
N PHE A 295 18.63 4.73 -6.12
CA PHE A 295 19.20 3.89 -5.07
C PHE A 295 20.67 4.18 -4.79
N GLU A 296 21.43 4.68 -5.77
CA GLU A 296 22.80 5.17 -5.56
C GLU A 296 22.81 6.39 -4.65
N LYS A 297 21.88 7.35 -4.88
CA LYS A 297 21.79 8.60 -4.08
C LYS A 297 21.07 8.45 -2.75
N HIS A 298 20.13 7.48 -2.67
CA HIS A 298 19.27 7.27 -1.50
C HIS A 298 19.25 5.79 -1.06
N PRO A 299 20.37 5.25 -0.53
CA PRO A 299 20.47 3.83 -0.13
C PRO A 299 19.56 3.48 1.06
N ASP A 300 19.04 4.49 1.76
CA ASP A 300 18.04 4.30 2.83
C ASP A 300 16.62 4.03 2.34
N VAL A 301 16.33 4.20 1.04
CA VAL A 301 15.11 3.73 0.40
C VAL A 301 15.24 2.22 0.21
N LYS A 302 14.34 1.43 0.83
CA LYS A 302 14.51 -0.04 0.92
C LYS A 302 13.81 -0.82 -0.17
N GLY A 303 13.00 -0.17 -1.01
CA GLY A 303 12.28 -0.87 -2.08
C GLY A 303 11.79 0.03 -3.19
N LEU A 304 11.36 -0.62 -4.28
CA LEU A 304 10.75 -0.01 -5.44
C LEU A 304 9.33 -0.56 -5.63
N ASN A 305 8.33 0.31 -5.71
CA ASN A 305 6.95 -0.03 -5.98
C ASN A 305 6.56 0.43 -7.39
N LEU A 306 6.31 -0.53 -8.27
CA LEU A 306 5.97 -0.29 -9.66
C LEU A 306 4.47 -0.06 -9.81
N ASP A 307 4.05 1.18 -10.02
CA ASP A 307 2.70 1.53 -10.46
C ASP A 307 2.70 1.92 -11.93
N TYR A 308 1.54 1.92 -12.57
CA TYR A 308 1.41 2.12 -14.02
C TYR A 308 2.38 1.26 -14.86
N ILE A 309 2.84 0.14 -14.32
CA ILE A 309 3.62 -0.90 -15.03
C ILE A 309 2.66 -1.71 -15.92
N ARG A 310 2.09 -1.04 -16.90
CA ARG A 310 0.95 -1.52 -17.68
C ARG A 310 0.69 -0.64 -18.90
N TYR A 311 -0.12 -1.16 -19.81
CA TYR A 311 -0.78 -0.34 -20.81
C TYR A 311 -2.00 0.39 -20.22
N PRO A 312 -2.45 1.50 -20.82
CA PRO A 312 -3.74 2.11 -20.49
C PRO A 312 -4.90 1.12 -20.70
N VAL A 313 -6.07 1.46 -20.19
CA VAL A 313 -7.30 0.66 -20.46
C VAL A 313 -7.53 0.54 -21.95
N SER A 314 -7.53 -0.67 -22.46
CA SER A 314 -7.74 -0.96 -23.88
C SER A 314 -8.65 -2.14 -24.11
N ASN A 315 -9.37 -2.11 -25.21
CA ASN A 315 -10.07 -3.26 -25.78
C ASN A 315 -10.17 -3.07 -27.30
N ARG A 316 -10.64 -4.08 -28.01
CA ARG A 316 -10.69 -4.08 -29.47
C ARG A 316 -11.45 -2.88 -30.08
N SER A 317 -12.45 -2.33 -29.40
CA SER A 317 -13.25 -1.20 -29.91
C SER A 317 -12.68 0.18 -29.60
N MET A 318 -11.74 0.25 -28.65
CA MET A 318 -11.00 1.44 -28.26
C MET A 318 -9.61 1.03 -27.83
N ASP A 319 -8.76 0.69 -28.78
CA ASP A 319 -7.44 0.18 -28.52
C ASP A 319 -6.38 1.29 -28.39
N THR A 320 -5.27 0.96 -27.77
CA THR A 320 -4.15 1.88 -27.48
C THR A 320 -2.83 1.12 -27.61
N GLY A 321 -1.71 1.82 -27.46
CA GLY A 321 -0.37 1.24 -27.57
C GLY A 321 0.24 1.40 -28.96
N PHE A 322 -0.34 2.25 -29.79
CA PHE A 322 0.13 2.48 -31.16
C PHE A 322 1.27 3.52 -31.20
N ALA A 323 2.35 3.23 -30.50
CA ALA A 323 3.60 3.96 -30.58
C ALA A 323 4.51 3.39 -31.67
N PRO A 324 5.42 4.19 -32.25
CA PRO A 324 6.29 3.73 -33.33
C PRO A 324 7.11 2.49 -32.96
N GLY A 325 7.68 2.43 -31.75
CA GLY A 325 8.46 1.29 -31.28
C GLY A 325 7.66 0.00 -31.21
N ALA A 326 6.50 0.06 -30.54
CA ALA A 326 5.58 -1.10 -30.40
C ALA A 326 5.08 -1.60 -31.75
N MET A 327 4.65 -0.69 -32.64
CA MET A 327 4.16 -1.05 -33.97
C MET A 327 5.25 -1.69 -34.81
N LYS A 328 6.48 -1.16 -34.78
CA LYS A 328 7.62 -1.71 -35.50
C LYS A 328 7.97 -3.09 -34.99
N GLY A 329 8.16 -3.26 -33.70
CA GLY A 329 8.53 -4.54 -33.10
C GLY A 329 7.52 -5.64 -33.39
N PHE A 330 6.21 -5.35 -33.26
CA PHE A 330 5.17 -6.32 -33.61
C PHE A 330 5.10 -6.64 -35.10
N TYR A 331 5.33 -5.64 -35.97
CA TYR A 331 5.32 -5.83 -37.42
C TYR A 331 6.46 -6.73 -37.87
N GLU A 332 7.68 -6.51 -37.34
CA GLU A 332 8.84 -7.35 -37.55
C GLU A 332 8.64 -8.78 -37.07
N LEU A 333 7.96 -8.96 -35.91
CA LEU A 333 7.59 -10.27 -35.39
C LEU A 333 6.70 -11.08 -36.34
N LEU A 334 5.83 -10.40 -37.09
CA LEU A 334 5.01 -11.03 -38.13
C LEU A 334 5.77 -11.24 -39.45
N GLY A 335 7.10 -10.99 -39.50
CA GLY A 335 7.92 -11.06 -40.72
C GLY A 335 7.57 -9.99 -41.75
N LYS A 336 7.06 -8.83 -41.29
CA LYS A 336 6.65 -7.72 -42.14
C LYS A 336 7.58 -6.49 -41.87
N GLU A 337 7.70 -5.62 -42.84
CA GLU A 337 8.49 -4.39 -42.74
C GLU A 337 7.67 -3.18 -43.14
N PHE A 338 7.90 -2.05 -42.47
CA PHE A 338 7.41 -0.75 -42.91
C PHE A 338 8.33 -0.17 -43.98
N THR A 339 7.75 0.54 -44.95
CA THR A 339 8.55 1.31 -45.91
C THR A 339 9.19 2.53 -45.23
N ALA A 340 10.25 3.08 -45.80
CA ALA A 340 10.91 4.30 -45.33
C ALA A 340 9.91 5.48 -45.18
N GLU A 341 8.94 5.60 -46.09
CA GLU A 341 7.87 6.62 -46.03
C GLU A 341 6.94 6.41 -44.82
N GLN A 342 6.64 5.16 -44.46
CA GLN A 342 5.80 4.83 -43.30
C GLN A 342 6.57 5.07 -41.98
N LEU A 343 7.85 4.73 -41.93
CA LEU A 343 8.69 4.98 -40.76
C LEU A 343 8.89 6.49 -40.49
N ALA A 344 8.90 7.33 -41.55
CA ALA A 344 9.04 8.78 -41.43
C ALA A 344 7.74 9.51 -41.01
N ASP A 345 6.59 8.82 -40.95
CA ASP A 345 5.28 9.40 -40.65
C ASP A 345 4.46 8.47 -39.75
N SER A 346 4.40 8.77 -38.45
CA SER A 346 3.70 7.97 -37.46
C SER A 346 2.22 7.72 -37.81
N LYS A 347 1.55 8.66 -38.48
CA LYS A 347 0.15 8.49 -38.93
C LYS A 347 0.07 7.47 -40.08
N LYS A 348 0.98 7.52 -41.05
CA LYS A 348 1.02 6.54 -42.13
C LYS A 348 1.35 5.16 -41.59
N MET A 349 2.32 5.08 -40.68
CA MET A 349 2.70 3.88 -39.97
C MET A 349 1.50 3.24 -39.24
N ARG A 350 0.80 4.00 -38.42
CA ARG A 350 -0.38 3.54 -37.69
C ARG A 350 -1.51 3.10 -38.63
N ASN A 351 -1.80 3.87 -39.68
CA ASN A 351 -2.83 3.50 -40.65
C ASN A 351 -2.48 2.18 -41.36
N LYS A 352 -1.22 1.94 -41.64
CA LYS A 352 -0.77 0.67 -42.20
C LYS A 352 -0.85 -0.46 -41.20
N PHE A 353 -0.47 -0.21 -39.96
CA PHE A 353 -0.53 -1.18 -38.87
C PHE A 353 -1.97 -1.64 -38.57
N LEU A 354 -2.92 -0.73 -38.51
CA LEU A 354 -4.34 -1.03 -38.26
C LEU A 354 -4.98 -1.94 -39.33
N GLN A 355 -4.38 -2.04 -40.52
CA GLN A 355 -4.83 -2.99 -41.54
C GLN A 355 -4.69 -4.46 -41.09
N LEU A 356 -3.79 -4.76 -40.13
CA LEU A 356 -3.65 -6.08 -39.54
C LEU A 356 -4.91 -6.58 -38.83
N PHE A 357 -5.75 -5.68 -38.37
CA PHE A 357 -6.96 -5.96 -37.60
C PHE A 357 -8.26 -5.73 -38.39
N ASN A 358 -8.13 -5.41 -39.68
CA ASN A 358 -9.27 -5.17 -40.57
C ASN A 358 -9.37 -6.27 -41.63
N LYS A 359 -10.44 -7.05 -41.58
CA LYS A 359 -10.72 -8.17 -42.46
C LYS A 359 -10.66 -7.85 -43.97
N ASP A 360 -10.95 -6.59 -44.33
CA ASP A 360 -10.99 -6.16 -45.75
C ASP A 360 -9.59 -6.04 -46.38
N TYR A 361 -8.54 -6.07 -45.56
CA TYR A 361 -7.12 -6.02 -45.99
C TYR A 361 -6.41 -7.36 -45.89
N LEU A 362 -7.09 -8.42 -45.45
CA LEU A 362 -6.50 -9.73 -45.12
C LEU A 362 -7.09 -10.84 -45.96
N GLN A 363 -6.22 -11.79 -46.41
CA GLN A 363 -6.65 -12.94 -47.19
C GLN A 363 -7.52 -13.91 -46.38
N GLY A 364 -7.17 -14.12 -45.11
CA GLY A 364 -7.94 -14.94 -44.16
C GLY A 364 -9.15 -14.24 -43.56
N GLY A 365 -9.46 -12.99 -43.99
CA GLY A 365 -10.64 -12.25 -43.57
C GLY A 365 -10.68 -12.00 -42.05
N GLN A 366 -11.87 -12.24 -41.46
CA GLN A 366 -12.12 -11.98 -40.04
C GLN A 366 -11.26 -12.87 -39.13
N ALA A 367 -11.04 -14.12 -39.45
CA ALA A 367 -10.24 -15.05 -38.65
C ALA A 367 -8.78 -14.61 -38.53
N GLU A 368 -8.18 -14.12 -39.61
CA GLU A 368 -6.81 -13.58 -39.58
C GLU A 368 -6.76 -12.26 -38.80
N ALA A 369 -7.74 -11.39 -38.93
CA ALA A 369 -7.84 -10.15 -38.16
C ALA A 369 -7.96 -10.41 -36.65
N ASP A 370 -8.73 -11.42 -36.26
CA ASP A 370 -8.89 -11.81 -34.85
C ASP A 370 -7.58 -12.41 -34.30
N GLN A 371 -6.94 -13.29 -35.05
CA GLN A 371 -5.66 -13.87 -34.68
C GLN A 371 -4.56 -12.80 -34.52
N ASN A 372 -4.46 -11.88 -35.47
CA ASN A 372 -3.49 -10.78 -35.38
C ASN A 372 -3.73 -9.90 -34.14
N TYR A 373 -5.00 -9.65 -33.78
CA TYR A 373 -5.32 -8.87 -32.59
C TYR A 373 -4.99 -9.60 -31.29
N GLU A 374 -5.23 -10.91 -31.21
CA GLU A 374 -4.82 -11.74 -30.09
C GLU A 374 -3.28 -11.73 -29.94
N LEU A 375 -2.53 -11.91 -31.01
CA LEU A 375 -1.08 -11.82 -31.01
C LEU A 375 -0.58 -10.44 -30.58
N TRP A 376 -1.25 -9.36 -31.00
CA TRP A 376 -0.95 -8.00 -30.53
C TRP A 376 -1.17 -7.81 -29.02
N CYS A 377 -2.21 -8.43 -28.48
CA CYS A 377 -2.44 -8.42 -27.05
C CYS A 377 -1.37 -9.20 -26.29
N GLU A 378 -0.96 -10.38 -26.80
CA GLU A 378 0.11 -11.18 -26.20
C GLU A 378 1.48 -10.46 -26.28
N TYR A 379 1.81 -9.85 -27.44
CA TYR A 379 3.02 -9.05 -27.58
C TYR A 379 3.13 -7.96 -26.52
N ARG A 380 2.07 -7.18 -26.31
CA ARG A 380 2.06 -6.11 -25.31
C ARG A 380 2.21 -6.64 -23.88
N LYS A 381 1.60 -7.79 -23.55
CA LYS A 381 1.80 -8.46 -22.25
C LYS A 381 3.25 -8.89 -22.07
N GLN A 382 3.84 -9.46 -23.11
CA GLN A 382 5.22 -9.90 -23.06
C GLN A 382 6.19 -8.72 -22.89
N VAL A 383 5.96 -7.59 -23.57
CA VAL A 383 6.74 -6.36 -23.39
C VAL A 383 6.79 -5.91 -21.93
N ILE A 384 5.63 -5.84 -21.27
CA ILE A 384 5.59 -5.48 -19.85
C ILE A 384 6.30 -6.53 -18.98
N THR A 385 6.05 -7.81 -19.26
CA THR A 385 6.65 -8.93 -18.52
C THR A 385 8.16 -8.94 -18.62
N ASP A 386 8.72 -8.72 -19.83
CA ASP A 386 10.16 -8.64 -20.05
C ASP A 386 10.77 -7.42 -19.36
N PHE A 387 10.07 -6.29 -19.33
CA PHE A 387 10.55 -5.11 -18.62
C PHE A 387 10.57 -5.31 -17.11
N VAL A 388 9.56 -5.96 -16.52
CA VAL A 388 9.59 -6.34 -15.10
C VAL A 388 10.78 -7.25 -14.79
N LEU A 389 11.08 -8.21 -15.66
CA LEU A 389 12.27 -9.06 -15.52
C LEU A 389 13.58 -8.26 -15.64
N ARG A 390 13.65 -7.27 -16.53
CA ARG A 390 14.78 -6.34 -16.61
C ARG A 390 14.97 -5.56 -15.31
N ILE A 391 13.89 -4.97 -14.76
CA ILE A 391 13.95 -4.25 -13.47
C ILE A 391 14.46 -5.17 -12.37
N LYS A 392 13.98 -6.43 -12.31
CA LYS A 392 14.51 -7.40 -11.35
C LYS A 392 16.02 -7.58 -11.49
N ASN A 393 16.51 -7.80 -12.72
CA ASN A 393 17.90 -8.15 -12.94
C ASN A 393 18.85 -6.94 -12.92
N GLU A 394 18.40 -5.77 -13.40
CA GLU A 394 19.24 -4.59 -13.65
C GLU A 394 19.11 -3.52 -12.55
N VAL A 395 18.06 -3.60 -11.71
CA VAL A 395 17.82 -2.66 -10.60
C VAL A 395 17.77 -3.37 -9.26
N LYS A 396 16.84 -4.31 -9.09
CA LYS A 396 16.62 -4.98 -7.80
C LYS A 396 17.84 -5.74 -7.31
N GLU A 397 18.39 -6.64 -8.15
CA GLU A 397 19.50 -7.50 -7.73
C GLU A 397 20.80 -6.70 -7.43
N PRO A 398 21.20 -5.71 -8.26
CA PRO A 398 22.38 -4.91 -7.95
C PRO A 398 22.24 -4.06 -6.69
N ASN A 399 21.05 -3.47 -6.45
CA ASN A 399 20.79 -2.58 -5.33
C ASN A 399 20.27 -3.30 -4.07
N LYS A 400 20.05 -4.62 -4.14
CA LYS A 400 19.57 -5.47 -3.03
C LYS A 400 18.27 -4.94 -2.37
N ILE A 401 17.35 -4.43 -3.16
CA ILE A 401 16.10 -3.81 -2.71
C ILE A 401 14.92 -4.77 -2.78
N VAL A 402 13.84 -4.43 -2.09
CA VAL A 402 12.54 -5.10 -2.20
C VAL A 402 11.80 -4.58 -3.44
N LEU A 403 11.38 -5.48 -4.33
CA LEU A 403 10.58 -5.12 -5.50
C LEU A 403 9.11 -5.43 -5.27
N SER A 404 8.27 -4.42 -5.40
CA SER A 404 6.82 -4.52 -5.21
C SER A 404 6.06 -3.93 -6.40
N THR A 405 4.77 -4.24 -6.53
CA THR A 405 3.99 -3.72 -7.66
C THR A 405 2.52 -3.49 -7.33
N ALA A 406 2.01 -2.30 -7.72
CA ALA A 406 0.59 -1.98 -7.72
C ALA A 406 -0.09 -2.58 -8.95
N VAL A 407 -1.00 -3.53 -8.72
CA VAL A 407 -1.66 -4.28 -9.79
C VAL A 407 -3.18 -4.32 -9.61
N PHE A 408 -3.90 -4.48 -10.71
CA PHE A 408 -5.34 -4.71 -10.63
C PHE A 408 -5.64 -6.09 -10.06
N ALA A 409 -6.60 -6.16 -9.12
CA ALA A 409 -6.87 -7.38 -8.36
C ALA A 409 -7.56 -8.48 -9.17
N THR A 410 -8.20 -8.17 -10.30
CA THR A 410 -8.90 -9.14 -11.13
C THR A 410 -8.12 -9.47 -12.40
N ILE A 411 -8.15 -10.76 -12.82
CA ILE A 411 -7.49 -11.22 -14.04
C ILE A 411 -8.01 -10.50 -15.28
N SER A 412 -9.32 -10.39 -15.44
CA SER A 412 -9.92 -9.76 -16.63
C SER A 412 -9.50 -8.29 -16.76
N GLU A 413 -9.36 -7.58 -15.66
CA GLU A 413 -8.91 -6.20 -15.69
C GLU A 413 -7.41 -6.10 -15.94
N SER A 414 -6.59 -6.87 -15.21
CA SER A 414 -5.14 -6.83 -15.34
C SER A 414 -4.64 -7.36 -16.68
N LEU A 415 -5.00 -8.59 -17.06
CA LEU A 415 -4.50 -9.22 -18.29
C LEU A 415 -5.15 -8.66 -19.54
N ASP A 416 -6.50 -8.67 -19.58
CA ASP A 416 -7.21 -8.40 -20.83
C ASP A 416 -7.22 -6.90 -21.13
N SER A 417 -7.45 -6.07 -20.09
CA SER A 417 -7.58 -4.63 -20.26
C SER A 417 -6.26 -3.87 -20.16
N LYS A 418 -5.37 -4.25 -19.24
CA LYS A 418 -4.14 -3.52 -18.88
C LYS A 418 -2.85 -4.18 -19.35
N LYS A 419 -2.89 -5.41 -19.84
CA LYS A 419 -1.72 -6.20 -20.28
C LYS A 419 -0.70 -6.46 -19.15
N GLN A 420 -1.20 -6.57 -17.91
CA GLN A 420 -0.43 -6.69 -16.68
C GLN A 420 -0.45 -8.16 -16.20
N ASP A 421 0.54 -8.97 -16.62
CA ASP A 421 0.61 -10.41 -16.30
C ASP A 421 1.32 -10.66 -14.95
N TRP A 422 0.73 -10.14 -13.88
CA TRP A 422 1.25 -10.33 -12.54
C TRP A 422 1.31 -11.81 -12.10
N GLN A 423 0.49 -12.70 -12.67
CA GLN A 423 0.57 -14.13 -12.38
C GLN A 423 1.95 -14.71 -12.72
N THR A 424 2.47 -14.37 -13.89
CA THR A 424 3.80 -14.78 -14.33
C THR A 424 4.85 -14.22 -13.41
N TRP A 425 4.76 -12.96 -13.03
CA TRP A 425 5.76 -12.30 -12.19
C TRP A 425 5.83 -12.91 -10.78
N PHE A 426 4.68 -13.17 -10.15
CA PHE A 426 4.59 -13.74 -8.80
C PHE A 426 5.01 -15.22 -8.79
N LYS A 427 4.55 -16.03 -9.74
CA LYS A 427 4.91 -17.45 -9.83
C LYS A 427 6.40 -17.69 -10.04
N ASN A 428 7.07 -16.76 -10.71
CA ASN A 428 8.52 -16.81 -10.92
C ASN A 428 9.31 -16.19 -9.74
N GLY A 429 8.66 -15.57 -8.75
CA GLY A 429 9.33 -14.91 -7.63
C GLY A 429 10.13 -13.67 -8.06
N TRP A 430 9.68 -12.94 -9.09
CA TRP A 430 10.34 -11.70 -9.51
C TRP A 430 9.94 -10.50 -8.64
N ILE A 431 8.78 -10.59 -8.03
CA ILE A 431 8.17 -9.57 -7.16
C ILE A 431 8.04 -10.15 -5.76
N GLU A 432 8.58 -9.46 -4.75
CA GLU A 432 8.47 -9.86 -3.35
C GLU A 432 7.14 -9.45 -2.72
N ILE A 433 6.57 -8.30 -3.12
CA ILE A 433 5.35 -7.77 -2.52
C ILE A 433 4.35 -7.39 -3.62
N ALA A 434 3.21 -8.04 -3.59
CA ALA A 434 2.05 -7.67 -4.40
C ALA A 434 1.19 -6.68 -3.63
N THR A 435 0.90 -5.52 -4.24
CA THR A 435 -0.03 -4.53 -3.69
C THR A 435 -1.27 -4.39 -4.59
N PRO A 436 -2.22 -5.38 -4.52
CA PRO A 436 -3.43 -5.35 -5.34
C PRO A 436 -4.31 -4.16 -5.00
N MET A 437 -4.65 -3.34 -5.98
CA MET A 437 -5.57 -2.20 -5.86
C MET A 437 -7.02 -2.70 -5.75
N ALA A 438 -7.42 -3.14 -4.54
CA ALA A 438 -8.76 -3.65 -4.25
C ALA A 438 -9.69 -2.52 -3.78
N TYR A 439 -9.86 -1.48 -4.58
CA TYR A 439 -10.64 -0.28 -4.28
C TYR A 439 -12.15 -0.52 -4.46
N TYR A 440 -12.69 -1.42 -3.66
CA TYR A 440 -14.11 -1.78 -3.68
C TYR A 440 -14.87 -1.13 -2.52
N SER A 441 -16.18 -0.99 -2.68
CA SER A 441 -17.07 -0.45 -1.65
C SER A 441 -17.55 -1.49 -0.62
N SER A 442 -17.10 -2.74 -0.70
CA SER A 442 -17.53 -3.84 0.17
C SER A 442 -16.35 -4.68 0.62
N ALA A 443 -16.22 -4.88 1.94
CA ALA A 443 -15.22 -5.75 2.54
C ALA A 443 -15.29 -7.20 2.03
N THR A 444 -16.50 -7.71 1.75
CA THR A 444 -16.69 -9.04 1.15
C THR A 444 -16.09 -9.11 -0.25
N THR A 445 -16.25 -8.06 -1.05
CA THR A 445 -15.68 -7.99 -2.40
C THR A 445 -14.15 -7.91 -2.34
N VAL A 446 -13.59 -7.10 -1.43
CA VAL A 446 -12.14 -7.05 -1.15
C VAL A 446 -11.63 -8.45 -0.81
N LYS A 447 -12.22 -9.11 0.20
CA LYS A 447 -11.84 -10.47 0.62
C LYS A 447 -11.82 -11.47 -0.53
N ASN A 448 -12.91 -11.53 -1.31
CA ASN A 448 -13.06 -12.53 -2.37
C ASN A 448 -12.06 -12.33 -3.51
N ASN A 449 -11.86 -11.08 -3.96
CA ASN A 449 -10.91 -10.78 -5.04
C ASN A 449 -9.47 -11.02 -4.60
N VAL A 450 -9.08 -10.56 -3.41
CA VAL A 450 -7.73 -10.76 -2.87
C VAL A 450 -7.46 -12.25 -2.64
N LYS A 451 -8.41 -13.01 -2.08
CA LYS A 451 -8.27 -14.46 -1.90
C LYS A 451 -8.09 -15.19 -3.25
N THR A 452 -8.85 -14.79 -4.27
CA THR A 452 -8.71 -15.34 -5.62
C THR A 452 -7.33 -15.02 -6.20
N MET A 453 -6.87 -13.78 -6.05
CA MET A 453 -5.56 -13.35 -6.51
C MET A 453 -4.42 -14.14 -5.84
N ILE A 454 -4.46 -14.31 -4.51
CA ILE A 454 -3.48 -15.12 -3.77
C ILE A 454 -3.47 -16.56 -4.29
N GLY A 455 -4.66 -17.16 -4.51
CA GLY A 455 -4.76 -18.51 -5.08
C GLY A 455 -4.17 -18.65 -6.48
N LEU A 456 -4.22 -17.59 -7.29
CA LEU A 456 -3.70 -17.58 -8.65
C LEU A 456 -2.21 -17.21 -8.72
N GLY A 457 -1.75 -16.27 -7.88
CA GLY A 457 -0.38 -15.77 -7.84
C GLY A 457 0.58 -16.70 -7.08
N GLY A 458 0.05 -17.49 -6.14
CA GLY A 458 0.83 -18.43 -5.33
C GLY A 458 1.49 -17.78 -4.11
N ASN A 459 2.46 -18.47 -3.53
CA ASN A 459 3.10 -18.11 -2.27
C ASN A 459 4.54 -17.59 -2.41
N LYS A 460 5.00 -17.28 -3.63
CA LYS A 460 6.34 -16.71 -3.84
C LYS A 460 6.39 -15.19 -3.72
N CYS A 461 5.33 -14.58 -3.19
CA CYS A 461 5.30 -13.17 -2.83
C CYS A 461 4.39 -12.95 -1.60
N LEU A 462 4.60 -11.84 -0.91
CA LEU A 462 3.73 -11.35 0.16
C LEU A 462 2.63 -10.46 -0.45
N TYR A 463 1.46 -10.45 0.18
CA TYR A 463 0.32 -9.67 -0.32
C TYR A 463 -0.06 -8.59 0.69
N TYR A 464 0.02 -7.32 0.27
CA TYR A 464 -0.41 -6.14 1.03
C TYR A 464 -1.57 -5.50 0.29
N THR A 465 -2.79 -5.69 0.78
CA THR A 465 -4.00 -5.29 0.06
C THR A 465 -4.16 -3.78 -0.03
N GLY A 466 -4.21 -3.23 -1.22
CA GLY A 466 -4.59 -1.83 -1.45
C GLY A 466 -6.06 -1.59 -1.15
N ILE A 467 -6.36 -0.70 -0.21
CA ILE A 467 -7.71 -0.33 0.22
C ILE A 467 -7.92 1.18 0.08
N ALA A 468 -9.15 1.61 -0.16
CA ALA A 468 -9.46 3.01 -0.44
C ALA A 468 -10.86 3.40 0.06
N SER A 469 -11.11 3.33 1.36
CA SER A 469 -12.42 3.66 1.95
C SER A 469 -12.84 5.10 1.66
N SER A 470 -11.99 6.06 1.95
CA SER A 470 -12.29 7.49 1.77
C SER A 470 -12.37 7.88 0.29
N TYR A 471 -11.55 7.27 -0.57
CA TYR A 471 -11.63 7.46 -2.02
C TYR A 471 -13.00 7.01 -2.57
N SER A 472 -13.57 5.96 -2.00
CA SER A 472 -14.90 5.45 -2.32
C SER A 472 -16.04 6.21 -1.62
N GLY A 473 -15.75 7.27 -0.86
CA GLY A 473 -16.73 8.05 -0.10
C GLY A 473 -17.35 7.31 1.08
N LEU A 474 -16.65 6.29 1.60
CA LEU A 474 -17.11 5.47 2.72
C LEU A 474 -16.65 6.04 4.06
N PRO A 475 -17.36 5.77 5.15
CA PRO A 475 -16.95 6.19 6.49
C PRO A 475 -15.60 5.60 6.91
N ALA A 476 -14.89 6.32 7.79
CA ALA A 476 -13.56 5.93 8.29
C ALA A 476 -13.51 4.51 8.90
N TYR A 477 -14.57 4.08 9.58
CA TYR A 477 -14.63 2.75 10.20
C TYR A 477 -14.57 1.59 9.19
N GLU A 478 -14.87 1.81 7.91
CA GLU A 478 -14.74 0.78 6.87
C GLU A 478 -13.28 0.36 6.66
N ASN A 479 -12.30 1.19 7.04
CA ASN A 479 -10.89 0.77 7.04
C ASN A 479 -10.68 -0.48 7.91
N LYS A 480 -11.30 -0.55 9.11
CA LYS A 480 -11.27 -1.74 9.95
C LYS A 480 -11.82 -2.98 9.21
N ASN A 481 -12.96 -2.83 8.54
CA ASN A 481 -13.61 -3.92 7.83
C ASN A 481 -12.76 -4.40 6.64
N PHE A 482 -12.16 -3.48 5.89
CA PHE A 482 -11.28 -3.82 4.77
C PHE A 482 -9.96 -4.46 5.23
N VAL A 483 -9.35 -3.96 6.31
CA VAL A 483 -8.14 -4.56 6.89
C VAL A 483 -8.44 -5.98 7.39
N THR A 484 -9.54 -6.18 8.11
CA THR A 484 -9.98 -7.51 8.57
C THR A 484 -10.21 -8.45 7.38
N ALA A 485 -10.92 -8.00 6.35
CA ALA A 485 -11.18 -8.75 5.12
C ALA A 485 -9.88 -9.15 4.39
N SER A 486 -8.87 -8.27 4.42
CA SER A 486 -7.55 -8.52 3.84
C SER A 486 -6.82 -9.65 4.54
N TYR A 487 -6.77 -9.64 5.87
CA TYR A 487 -6.17 -10.75 6.64
C TYR A 487 -6.95 -12.06 6.46
N GLU A 488 -8.27 -12.02 6.44
CA GLU A 488 -9.11 -13.19 6.19
C GLU A 488 -8.95 -13.75 4.76
N ALA A 489 -8.62 -12.91 3.79
CA ALA A 489 -8.27 -13.33 2.43
C ALA A 489 -6.91 -14.01 2.37
N GLY A 490 -6.05 -13.75 3.33
CA GLY A 490 -4.71 -14.30 3.42
C GLY A 490 -3.58 -13.32 3.18
N ALA A 491 -3.85 -12.04 3.05
CA ALA A 491 -2.81 -11.02 3.05
C ALA A 491 -2.13 -10.89 4.41
N CYS A 492 -0.90 -10.40 4.43
CA CYS A 492 -0.14 -10.12 5.64
C CYS A 492 0.11 -8.62 5.86
N GLY A 493 -0.62 -7.78 5.13
CA GLY A 493 -0.59 -6.33 5.25
C GLY A 493 -1.65 -5.65 4.40
N TYR A 494 -1.65 -4.34 4.49
CA TYR A 494 -2.55 -3.49 3.70
C TYR A 494 -1.86 -2.17 3.32
N VAL A 495 -2.38 -1.51 2.28
CA VAL A 495 -1.91 -0.21 1.79
C VAL A 495 -3.10 0.71 1.64
N ILE A 496 -3.15 1.82 2.37
CA ILE A 496 -4.23 2.81 2.26
C ILE A 496 -3.97 3.74 1.07
N PHE A 497 -4.93 3.89 0.18
CA PHE A 497 -4.91 4.90 -0.87
C PHE A 497 -5.86 6.06 -0.47
N SER A 498 -5.26 7.16 -0.02
CA SER A 498 -3.85 7.46 0.12
C SER A 498 -3.54 8.06 1.49
N GLY A 499 -2.25 8.31 1.77
CA GLY A 499 -1.79 8.92 3.01
C GLY A 499 -2.42 10.28 3.31
N ALA A 500 -2.82 11.04 2.30
CA ALA A 500 -3.60 12.26 2.48
C ALA A 500 -4.92 12.03 3.25
N GLN A 501 -5.51 10.83 3.15
CA GLN A 501 -6.71 10.45 3.90
C GLN A 501 -6.40 10.19 5.39
N ILE A 502 -5.16 9.86 5.72
CA ILE A 502 -4.72 9.69 7.11
C ILE A 502 -4.38 11.06 7.71
N VAL A 503 -3.53 11.84 7.02
CA VAL A 503 -3.04 13.14 7.51
C VAL A 503 -4.19 14.14 7.69
N GLY A 504 -5.14 14.21 6.76
CA GLY A 504 -6.24 15.17 6.77
C GLY A 504 -7.47 14.76 7.59
N HIS A 505 -7.50 13.53 8.17
CA HIS A 505 -8.72 12.94 8.72
C HIS A 505 -8.50 12.28 10.09
N LYS A 506 -8.83 13.02 11.13
CA LYS A 506 -8.71 12.55 12.53
C LYS A 506 -9.51 11.28 12.80
N ASP A 507 -10.69 11.13 12.22
CA ASP A 507 -11.53 9.95 12.32
C ASP A 507 -10.86 8.69 11.73
N VAL A 508 -10.11 8.82 10.65
CA VAL A 508 -9.29 7.72 10.10
C VAL A 508 -8.15 7.37 11.04
N GLN A 509 -7.45 8.38 11.59
CA GLN A 509 -6.37 8.16 12.57
C GLN A 509 -6.90 7.41 13.80
N ASP A 510 -8.05 7.82 14.34
CA ASP A 510 -8.65 7.21 15.53
C ASP A 510 -9.06 5.74 15.26
N VAL A 511 -9.62 5.45 14.10
CA VAL A 511 -9.97 4.07 13.69
C VAL A 511 -8.71 3.20 13.60
N LEU A 512 -7.63 3.72 13.03
CA LEU A 512 -6.38 2.96 12.88
C LEU A 512 -5.72 2.72 14.24
N SER A 513 -5.58 3.74 15.07
CA SER A 513 -4.86 3.67 16.35
C SER A 513 -5.63 2.97 17.47
N SER A 514 -6.97 2.98 17.44
CA SER A 514 -7.80 2.42 18.53
C SER A 514 -7.90 0.89 18.55
N GLY A 515 -7.58 0.20 17.46
CA GLY A 515 -7.76 -1.25 17.36
C GLY A 515 -6.70 -1.94 16.52
N ILE A 516 -6.85 -1.84 15.18
CA ILE A 516 -6.00 -2.61 14.23
C ILE A 516 -4.50 -2.30 14.33
N ASN A 517 -4.11 -1.12 14.78
CA ASN A 517 -2.73 -0.68 14.89
C ASN A 517 -2.32 -0.23 16.31
N ASN A 518 -3.06 -0.60 17.35
CA ASN A 518 -2.74 -0.18 18.71
C ASN A 518 -1.43 -0.76 19.27
N LYS A 519 -0.84 -1.77 18.61
CA LYS A 519 0.53 -2.26 18.86
C LYS A 519 1.40 -1.96 17.65
N TRP A 520 2.66 -1.68 17.85
CA TRP A 520 3.63 -1.60 16.76
C TRP A 520 3.79 -2.97 16.08
N ALA A 521 4.04 -3.00 14.78
CA ALA A 521 4.21 -4.24 14.03
C ALA A 521 5.53 -4.24 13.26
N VAL A 522 6.15 -5.43 13.20
CA VAL A 522 7.28 -5.73 12.32
C VAL A 522 6.74 -6.02 10.92
N LEU A 523 7.48 -5.62 9.90
CA LEU A 523 7.13 -5.86 8.50
C LEU A 523 7.25 -7.36 8.16
N PRO A 524 6.32 -7.96 7.39
CA PRO A 524 6.39 -9.39 7.01
C PRO A 524 7.59 -9.73 6.12
N HIS A 525 8.23 -8.74 5.52
CA HIS A 525 9.47 -8.89 4.72
C HIS A 525 10.75 -8.57 5.51
N ALA A 526 10.64 -8.18 6.78
CA ALA A 526 11.79 -8.03 7.67
C ALA A 526 12.56 -9.34 7.85
N SER A 527 13.72 -9.30 8.50
CA SER A 527 14.52 -10.49 8.78
C SER A 527 13.75 -11.51 9.64
N ILE A 528 14.04 -12.78 9.47
CA ILE A 528 13.29 -13.89 10.11
C ILE A 528 13.40 -13.84 11.63
N ASP A 529 14.54 -13.46 12.19
CA ASP A 529 14.76 -13.30 13.63
C ASP A 529 13.82 -12.25 14.23
N LYS A 530 13.68 -11.07 13.59
CA LYS A 530 12.74 -10.01 14.02
C LYS A 530 11.28 -10.47 13.97
N ILE A 531 10.92 -11.24 12.94
CA ILE A 531 9.58 -11.83 12.79
C ILE A 531 9.29 -12.83 13.93
N LEU A 532 10.24 -13.73 14.23
CA LEU A 532 10.11 -14.70 15.30
C LEU A 532 10.07 -14.02 16.67
N GLU A 533 10.95 -13.04 16.91
CA GLU A 533 10.99 -12.26 18.15
C GLU A 533 9.66 -11.57 18.41
N ALA A 534 9.12 -10.86 17.41
CA ALA A 534 7.85 -10.16 17.54
C ALA A 534 6.67 -11.12 17.81
N SER A 535 6.59 -12.24 17.07
CA SER A 535 5.50 -13.20 17.22
C SER A 535 5.55 -13.94 18.57
N PHE A 536 6.72 -14.48 18.93
CA PHE A 536 6.88 -15.24 20.16
C PHE A 536 6.78 -14.35 21.39
N GLY A 537 7.38 -13.15 21.34
CA GLY A 537 7.26 -12.14 22.39
C GLY A 537 5.79 -11.73 22.63
N ASP A 538 4.99 -11.57 21.59
CA ASP A 538 3.55 -11.26 21.73
C ASP A 538 2.78 -12.42 22.37
N ILE A 539 3.01 -13.67 21.93
CA ILE A 539 2.38 -14.87 22.50
C ILE A 539 2.71 -15.01 23.98
N LEU A 540 3.99 -14.85 24.36
CA LEU A 540 4.42 -14.95 25.76
C LEU A 540 3.88 -13.78 26.59
N SER A 541 3.82 -12.59 26.05
CA SER A 541 3.19 -11.43 26.70
C SER A 541 1.69 -11.64 26.94
N LYS A 542 0.96 -12.20 25.96
CA LYS A 542 -0.45 -12.61 26.13
C LYS A 542 -0.61 -13.70 27.19
N ALA A 543 0.32 -14.66 27.25
CA ALA A 543 0.33 -15.70 28.28
C ALA A 543 0.40 -15.07 29.67
N ASP A 544 1.30 -14.14 29.90
CA ASP A 544 1.51 -13.50 31.20
C ASP A 544 0.34 -12.57 31.60
N ARG A 545 -0.16 -11.76 30.66
CA ARG A 545 -1.20 -10.74 30.94
C ARG A 545 -2.62 -11.28 30.92
N ILE A 546 -2.89 -12.32 30.13
CA ILE A 546 -4.26 -12.76 29.84
C ILE A 546 -4.48 -14.24 30.20
N TYR A 547 -3.65 -15.17 29.69
CA TYR A 547 -3.98 -16.58 29.76
C TYR A 547 -3.73 -17.19 31.14
N ILE A 548 -2.65 -16.79 31.82
CA ILE A 548 -2.37 -17.23 33.20
C ILE A 548 -3.39 -16.65 34.20
N PRO A 549 -3.68 -15.33 34.19
CA PRO A 549 -4.71 -14.75 35.04
C PRO A 549 -6.10 -15.33 34.82
N ALA A 550 -6.43 -15.73 33.59
CA ALA A 550 -7.70 -16.39 33.26
C ALA A 550 -7.73 -17.91 33.63
N GLY A 551 -6.63 -18.48 34.14
CA GLY A 551 -6.53 -19.89 34.44
C GLY A 551 -6.52 -20.83 33.23
N ALA A 552 -6.30 -20.31 32.03
CA ALA A 552 -6.26 -21.06 30.77
C ALA A 552 -4.84 -21.59 30.44
N MET A 553 -3.83 -21.13 31.18
CA MET A 553 -2.44 -21.56 31.12
C MET A 553 -1.84 -21.51 32.54
N THR A 554 -0.91 -22.38 32.85
CA THR A 554 -0.09 -22.33 34.08
C THR A 554 1.27 -21.69 33.79
N ALA A 555 1.94 -21.18 34.82
CA ALA A 555 3.30 -20.63 34.68
C ALA A 555 4.30 -21.70 34.15
N GLY A 556 4.17 -22.97 34.59
CA GLY A 556 5.01 -24.04 34.06
C GLY A 556 4.79 -24.32 32.57
N GLN A 557 3.55 -24.30 32.13
CA GLN A 557 3.20 -24.48 30.71
C GLN A 557 3.75 -23.29 29.86
N ARG A 558 3.67 -22.07 30.38
CA ARG A 558 4.24 -20.88 29.75
C ARG A 558 5.75 -21.01 29.61
N THR A 559 6.47 -21.43 30.65
CA THR A 559 7.92 -21.66 30.61
C THR A 559 8.32 -22.76 29.61
N ASN A 560 7.55 -23.85 29.53
CA ASN A 560 7.82 -24.90 28.56
C ASN A 560 7.64 -24.36 27.10
N LEU A 561 6.59 -23.59 26.84
CA LEU A 561 6.37 -22.98 25.55
C LEU A 561 7.51 -22.00 25.18
N GLU A 562 7.95 -21.19 26.14
CA GLU A 562 9.09 -20.27 25.97
C GLU A 562 10.38 -21.00 25.60
N ASN A 563 10.67 -22.13 26.23
CA ASN A 563 11.85 -22.93 25.92
C ASN A 563 11.81 -23.47 24.49
N GLU A 564 10.66 -23.96 24.01
CA GLU A 564 10.50 -24.42 22.62
C GLU A 564 10.70 -23.26 21.63
N MET A 565 10.09 -22.11 21.91
CA MET A 565 10.24 -20.92 21.07
C MET A 565 11.68 -20.41 21.04
N ALA A 566 12.38 -20.45 22.18
CA ALA A 566 13.78 -20.05 22.27
C ALA A 566 14.72 -20.98 21.46
N GLU A 567 14.43 -22.28 21.39
CA GLU A 567 15.19 -23.19 20.50
C GLU A 567 14.95 -22.88 19.02
N ILE A 568 13.72 -22.54 18.62
CA ILE A 568 13.41 -22.14 17.26
C ILE A 568 14.14 -20.84 16.87
N GLN A 569 14.21 -19.86 17.77
CA GLN A 569 14.91 -18.58 17.53
C GLN A 569 16.44 -18.73 17.33
N LYS A 570 17.03 -19.83 17.77
CA LYS A 570 18.46 -20.13 17.55
C LYS A 570 18.73 -20.79 16.20
N MET A 571 17.72 -21.20 15.47
CA MET A 571 17.88 -21.86 14.19
C MET A 571 18.42 -20.91 13.13
N PRO A 572 19.28 -21.37 12.21
CA PRO A 572 19.73 -20.55 11.09
C PRO A 572 18.59 -20.23 10.13
N PHE A 573 18.70 -19.09 9.43
CA PHE A 573 17.71 -18.65 8.43
C PHE A 573 18.38 -18.04 7.16
N ALA A 574 19.64 -18.37 6.93
CA ALA A 574 20.38 -17.83 5.78
C ALA A 574 19.99 -18.46 4.43
N ALA A 575 19.31 -19.60 4.45
CA ALA A 575 18.83 -20.27 3.25
C ALA A 575 17.33 -20.61 3.36
N ASN A 576 16.68 -20.77 2.21
CA ASN A 576 15.26 -21.15 2.14
C ASN A 576 14.98 -22.46 2.87
N ASP A 577 15.88 -23.45 2.77
CA ASP A 577 15.77 -24.73 3.47
C ASP A 577 15.85 -24.58 5.01
N ASP A 578 16.54 -23.56 5.50
CA ASP A 578 16.60 -23.27 6.94
C ASP A 578 15.29 -22.67 7.40
N ILE A 579 14.69 -21.74 6.62
CA ILE A 579 13.37 -21.19 6.92
C ILE A 579 12.30 -22.30 6.86
N ALA A 580 12.42 -23.26 5.93
CA ALA A 580 11.52 -24.40 5.87
C ALA A 580 11.60 -25.28 7.16
N LYS A 581 12.79 -25.50 7.70
CA LYS A 581 12.96 -26.20 9.00
C LYS A 581 12.35 -25.42 10.18
N ILE A 582 12.44 -24.08 10.14
CA ILE A 582 11.75 -23.22 11.12
C ILE A 582 10.23 -23.42 11.00
N CYS A 583 9.69 -23.46 9.77
CA CYS A 583 8.27 -23.76 9.55
C CYS A 583 7.87 -25.10 10.18
N ASP A 584 8.65 -26.17 9.95
CA ASP A 584 8.39 -27.49 10.53
C ASP A 584 8.37 -27.42 12.07
N SER A 585 9.34 -26.76 12.68
CA SER A 585 9.44 -26.61 14.13
C SER A 585 8.27 -25.80 14.73
N VAL A 586 7.86 -24.71 14.08
CA VAL A 586 6.66 -23.95 14.48
C VAL A 586 5.40 -24.80 14.32
N GLY A 587 5.33 -25.61 13.26
CA GLY A 587 4.27 -26.60 13.04
C GLY A 587 4.19 -27.65 14.15
N ASP A 588 5.31 -28.15 14.67
CA ASP A 588 5.37 -29.09 15.78
C ASP A 588 4.85 -28.45 17.07
N VAL A 589 5.21 -27.21 17.38
CA VAL A 589 4.63 -26.46 18.52
C VAL A 589 3.11 -26.31 18.34
N LEU A 590 2.64 -25.95 17.15
CA LEU A 590 1.22 -25.81 16.84
C LEU A 590 0.46 -27.13 17.05
N ASN A 591 1.02 -28.28 16.63
CA ASN A 591 0.44 -29.60 16.79
C ASN A 591 0.40 -30.04 18.25
N SER A 592 1.35 -29.57 19.07
CA SER A 592 1.49 -29.94 20.50
C SER A 592 0.86 -28.93 21.48
N LEU A 593 0.11 -27.92 21.00
CA LEU A 593 -0.45 -26.81 21.82
C LEU A 593 -1.26 -27.27 23.04
N SER A 594 -1.87 -28.46 23.01
CA SER A 594 -2.62 -29.01 24.16
C SER A 594 -1.74 -29.25 25.39
N GLN A 595 -0.42 -29.33 25.24
CA GLN A 595 0.54 -29.47 26.34
C GLN A 595 0.77 -28.12 27.05
N TYR A 596 0.61 -27.00 26.33
CA TYR A 596 0.94 -25.66 26.82
C TYR A 596 -0.31 -24.83 27.23
N SER A 597 -1.48 -25.11 26.68
CA SER A 597 -2.67 -24.30 26.93
C SER A 597 -3.97 -25.09 26.71
N SER A 598 -5.09 -24.51 27.16
CA SER A 598 -6.43 -25.07 26.99
C SER A 598 -7.46 -23.99 26.62
N GLY A 599 -8.65 -24.41 26.19
CA GLY A 599 -9.77 -23.53 25.93
C GLY A 599 -9.43 -22.40 24.91
N TYR A 600 -9.83 -21.19 25.21
CA TYR A 600 -9.61 -20.04 24.34
C TYR A 600 -8.15 -19.65 24.20
N ALA A 601 -7.30 -19.81 25.22
CA ALA A 601 -5.86 -19.57 25.11
C ALA A 601 -5.23 -20.44 24.02
N LYS A 602 -5.56 -21.73 23.98
CA LYS A 602 -5.11 -22.63 22.92
C LYS A 602 -5.54 -22.12 21.54
N THR A 603 -6.80 -21.67 21.41
CA THR A 603 -7.31 -21.13 20.14
C THR A 603 -6.55 -19.88 19.72
N ARG A 604 -6.31 -18.94 20.62
CA ARG A 604 -5.57 -17.69 20.31
C ARG A 604 -4.13 -17.95 19.90
N ILE A 605 -3.41 -18.79 20.65
CA ILE A 605 -2.03 -19.19 20.29
C ILE A 605 -2.01 -19.91 18.94
N SER A 606 -3.00 -20.79 18.68
CA SER A 606 -3.13 -21.47 17.38
C SER A 606 -3.33 -20.47 16.24
N ASP A 607 -4.17 -19.45 16.43
CA ASP A 607 -4.42 -18.41 15.43
C ASP A 607 -3.13 -17.62 15.14
N ASP A 608 -2.35 -17.27 16.18
CA ASP A 608 -1.11 -16.50 16.03
C ASP A 608 -0.01 -17.33 15.34
N LEU A 609 0.19 -18.59 15.75
CA LEU A 609 1.19 -19.48 15.13
C LEU A 609 0.80 -19.84 13.68
N THR A 610 -0.49 -20.04 13.38
CA THR A 610 -0.96 -20.26 12.01
C THR A 610 -0.69 -19.06 11.12
N TYR A 611 -0.88 -17.85 11.66
CA TYR A 611 -0.57 -16.61 10.92
C TYR A 611 0.94 -16.46 10.69
N LEU A 612 1.77 -16.74 11.70
CA LEU A 612 3.23 -16.79 11.58
C LEU A 612 3.68 -17.78 10.52
N LEU A 613 3.20 -19.04 10.60
CA LEU A 613 3.53 -20.10 9.64
C LEU A 613 3.27 -19.68 8.21
N LYS A 614 2.14 -19.04 7.94
CA LYS A 614 1.80 -18.58 6.60
C LYS A 614 2.83 -17.60 6.04
N ILE A 615 3.35 -16.69 6.88
CA ILE A 615 4.41 -15.74 6.47
C ILE A 615 5.73 -16.50 6.25
N LEU A 616 6.12 -17.37 7.15
CA LEU A 616 7.34 -18.16 7.04
C LEU A 616 7.32 -19.09 5.83
N GLU A 617 6.20 -19.77 5.53
CA GLU A 617 6.01 -20.59 4.34
C GLU A 617 6.19 -19.79 3.04
N ALA A 618 5.68 -18.57 2.99
CA ALA A 618 5.95 -17.68 1.86
C ALA A 618 7.45 -17.33 1.77
N ARG A 619 8.05 -16.95 2.90
CA ARG A 619 9.47 -16.56 2.98
C ARG A 619 10.42 -17.73 2.66
N SER A 620 10.04 -18.98 2.93
CA SER A 620 10.85 -20.19 2.61
C SER A 620 10.96 -20.48 1.11
N VAL A 621 10.14 -19.87 0.27
CA VAL A 621 10.14 -20.07 -1.19
C VAL A 621 10.37 -18.77 -1.97
N MET A 622 10.46 -17.65 -1.28
CA MET A 622 10.80 -16.34 -1.87
C MET A 622 12.33 -16.19 -1.99
N PRO A 623 12.81 -15.30 -2.85
CA PRO A 623 14.20 -14.86 -2.78
C PRO A 623 14.53 -14.34 -1.38
N ILE A 624 15.72 -14.68 -0.87
CA ILE A 624 16.15 -14.19 0.44
C ILE A 624 16.40 -12.70 0.35
N ILE A 625 15.71 -11.96 1.22
CA ILE A 625 15.92 -10.51 1.37
C ILE A 625 17.08 -10.37 2.36
N VAL A 626 18.23 -9.94 1.87
CA VAL A 626 19.44 -9.72 2.69
C VAL A 626 19.32 -8.30 3.27
N GLU A 627 18.98 -8.19 4.55
CA GLU A 627 19.20 -6.94 5.28
C GLU A 627 20.71 -6.85 5.60
N GLU A 628 21.39 -5.80 5.19
CA GLU A 628 22.70 -5.45 5.78
C GLU A 628 22.42 -5.01 7.21
N ASP A 629 23.13 -5.63 8.15
CA ASP A 629 23.06 -5.33 9.58
C ASP A 629 23.58 -3.88 9.81
N THR A 630 22.71 -2.90 9.64
CA THR A 630 22.95 -1.54 10.13
C THR A 630 22.64 -1.53 11.61
N THR A 631 23.55 -2.07 12.41
CA THR A 631 23.55 -1.82 13.86
C THR A 631 23.65 -0.32 14.06
N LEU A 632 22.52 0.31 14.37
CA LEU A 632 22.52 1.63 14.98
C LEU A 632 23.36 1.51 16.27
N PRO A 633 24.24 2.44 16.58
CA PRO A 633 24.92 2.46 17.87
C PRO A 633 23.85 2.43 18.95
N ASP A 634 23.96 1.46 19.83
CA ASP A 634 23.13 1.32 21.03
C ASP A 634 23.28 2.60 21.85
N ASP A 635 22.29 3.47 21.81
CA ASP A 635 22.23 4.67 22.62
C ASP A 635 21.83 4.24 24.03
N GLY A 636 22.82 3.69 24.73
CA GLY A 636 22.71 3.21 26.10
C GLY A 636 22.28 4.33 27.03
N GLY A 637 21.01 4.59 27.10
CA GLY A 637 20.38 5.43 28.10
C GLY A 637 20.48 4.83 29.50
N ASN A 638 21.62 4.96 30.14
CA ASN A 638 21.74 4.67 31.56
C ASN A 638 21.72 6.01 32.34
N GLY A 639 20.57 6.29 32.94
CA GLY A 639 20.45 7.37 33.88
C GLY A 639 21.33 7.14 35.09
N ASN A 640 22.23 8.02 35.34
CA ASN A 640 22.68 8.29 36.71
C ASN A 640 23.10 9.76 36.87
N GLU A 641 22.50 10.38 37.86
CA GLU A 641 22.78 11.75 38.30
C GLU A 641 24.21 11.90 38.88
N GLY A 642 24.81 13.06 38.66
CA GLY A 642 25.67 13.66 39.66
C GLY A 642 27.11 13.93 39.29
N ASN A 643 27.37 15.21 39.25
CA ASN A 643 28.60 15.98 39.54
C ASN A 643 29.40 16.54 38.38
N VAL A 644 29.24 17.87 38.30
CA VAL A 644 30.22 18.82 37.76
C VAL A 644 31.46 18.84 38.70
N PRO A 645 32.68 18.93 38.19
CA PRO A 645 33.36 20.21 38.31
C PRO A 645 34.21 20.68 37.09
N ASP A 646 34.41 21.96 37.16
CA ASP A 646 35.11 22.90 36.31
C ASP A 646 36.53 22.54 35.84
N ASN A 647 36.79 23.08 34.66
CA ASN A 647 37.92 24.01 34.34
C ASN A 647 39.22 23.47 33.74
N ASP A 648 39.54 24.16 32.69
CA ASP A 648 40.83 24.75 32.31
C ASP A 648 41.75 24.04 31.30
N GLY A 649 41.80 24.69 30.16
CA GLY A 649 43.00 25.26 29.52
C GLY A 649 43.98 24.31 28.83
N THR A 650 44.14 24.49 27.60
CA THR A 650 45.32 24.99 26.88
C THR A 650 45.51 24.30 25.50
N VAL A 651 45.72 25.18 24.60
CA VAL A 651 46.23 25.10 23.22
C VAL A 651 47.53 24.28 23.14
N ASP A 652 47.74 23.53 22.06
CA ASP A 652 48.95 23.63 21.25
C ASP A 652 48.82 22.97 19.87
N ASP A 653 49.28 23.76 18.93
CA ASP A 653 49.52 23.44 17.51
C ASP A 653 50.56 22.35 17.30
N ASN A 654 50.47 21.58 16.21
CA ASN A 654 51.58 21.47 15.26
C ASN A 654 51.20 20.71 13.98
N GLU A 655 51.53 21.38 12.90
CA GLU A 655 51.65 20.92 11.52
C GLU A 655 52.68 19.80 11.35
N SER A 656 52.50 18.95 10.37
CA SER A 656 53.52 18.73 9.32
C SER A 656 53.08 17.78 8.22
N ASP A 657 53.28 18.28 7.05
CA ASP A 657 53.28 17.66 5.73
C ASP A 657 54.06 16.34 5.64
N ASN A 658 53.68 15.46 4.74
CA ASN A 658 54.56 15.06 3.62
C ASN A 658 53.85 14.19 2.55
N GLU A 659 54.04 14.66 1.37
CA GLU A 659 53.86 13.98 0.08
C GLU A 659 54.76 12.75 -0.07
N ASN A 660 54.40 11.76 -0.83
CA ASN A 660 55.14 11.38 -2.03
C ASN A 660 54.51 10.21 -2.83
N ASP A 661 54.52 10.45 -4.11
CA ASP A 661 54.29 9.60 -5.26
C ASP A 661 55.07 8.26 -5.24
N ASN A 662 54.56 7.24 -5.92
CA ASN A 662 55.15 6.73 -7.17
C ASN A 662 54.39 5.59 -7.77
N GLU A 663 54.33 5.70 -9.09
CA GLU A 663 53.93 4.74 -10.11
C GLU A 663 54.82 3.47 -10.10
N ASN A 664 54.28 2.33 -10.57
CA ASN A 664 54.74 1.70 -11.82
C ASN A 664 54.15 0.33 -12.09
N ASP A 665 53.78 0.17 -13.32
CA ASP A 665 53.61 -0.96 -14.24
C ASP A 665 54.33 -2.29 -13.92
N ASN A 666 53.72 -3.41 -14.24
CA ASN A 666 53.98 -4.25 -15.41
C ASN A 666 53.48 -5.69 -15.30
N GLU A 667 52.75 -6.04 -16.30
CA GLU A 667 52.76 -7.22 -17.19
C GLU A 667 53.23 -8.61 -16.67
N ASN A 668 52.39 -9.56 -17.09
CA ASN A 668 52.64 -10.84 -17.76
C ASN A 668 52.82 -12.17 -16.98
N GLU A 669 52.08 -13.08 -17.51
CA GLU A 669 52.31 -14.44 -18.07
C GLU A 669 51.77 -15.64 -17.29
N GLU A 670 50.91 -16.30 -18.02
CA GLU A 670 50.59 -17.72 -18.16
C GLU A 670 51.19 -18.74 -17.16
N ASN A 671 50.37 -19.62 -16.64
CA ASN A 671 50.50 -21.04 -16.97
C ASN A 671 49.34 -21.94 -16.50
N SER A 672 49.10 -22.91 -17.33
CA SER A 672 48.17 -24.01 -17.37
C SER A 672 48.10 -24.89 -16.12
N GLY A 673 46.90 -25.42 -15.85
CA GLY A 673 46.70 -26.56 -14.93
C GLY A 673 45.27 -27.06 -14.92
N ASP A 674 45.00 -28.07 -15.72
CA ASP A 674 43.78 -28.85 -15.78
C ASP A 674 43.31 -29.34 -14.40
N LYS A 675 42.05 -29.11 -14.03
CA LYS A 675 41.25 -30.02 -13.21
C LYS A 675 39.78 -29.94 -13.61
N GLU A 676 39.28 -31.07 -14.10
CA GLU A 676 37.86 -31.38 -14.29
C GLU A 676 37.05 -31.06 -13.05
N GLY A 677 36.07 -30.20 -13.22
CA GLY A 677 35.00 -29.95 -12.26
C GLY A 677 33.71 -29.76 -13.04
N THR A 678 32.78 -30.67 -12.86
CA THR A 678 31.42 -30.67 -13.40
C THR A 678 30.75 -29.31 -13.29
N THR A 679 30.64 -28.61 -14.41
CA THR A 679 29.90 -27.39 -14.54
C THR A 679 28.39 -27.70 -14.66
N ALA A 680 27.61 -27.35 -13.67
CA ALA A 680 26.19 -27.16 -13.87
C ALA A 680 26.02 -26.05 -14.90
N GLU A 681 25.42 -26.36 -16.03
CA GLU A 681 25.12 -25.39 -17.10
C GLU A 681 24.25 -24.27 -16.53
N ALA A 682 24.74 -23.05 -16.59
CA ALA A 682 23.94 -21.86 -16.38
C ALA A 682 22.77 -21.86 -17.39
N PRO A 683 21.55 -21.50 -17.00
CA PRO A 683 20.43 -21.49 -17.90
C PRO A 683 20.71 -20.54 -19.07
N VAL A 684 20.65 -21.09 -20.29
CA VAL A 684 20.79 -20.34 -21.53
C VAL A 684 19.79 -19.18 -21.51
N LYS A 685 20.30 -17.96 -21.55
CA LYS A 685 19.49 -16.75 -21.71
C LYS A 685 18.87 -16.77 -23.11
N LEU A 686 17.66 -17.30 -23.24
CA LEU A 686 16.87 -17.19 -24.46
C LEU A 686 16.64 -15.70 -24.76
N GLY A 687 16.97 -15.27 -25.99
CA GLY A 687 16.70 -13.92 -26.48
C GLY A 687 15.20 -13.63 -26.51
N PHE A 688 14.80 -12.35 -26.63
CA PHE A 688 13.41 -11.91 -26.72
C PHE A 688 12.62 -12.73 -27.78
N PHE A 689 13.20 -12.94 -28.94
CA PHE A 689 12.59 -13.69 -30.05
C PHE A 689 12.33 -15.17 -29.71
N GLU A 690 13.26 -15.82 -29.03
CA GLU A 690 13.14 -17.26 -28.66
C GLU A 690 12.06 -17.45 -27.55
N ARG A 691 11.97 -16.53 -26.60
CA ARG A 691 10.93 -16.55 -25.55
C ARG A 691 9.54 -16.28 -26.13
N PHE A 692 9.45 -15.37 -27.09
CA PHE A 692 8.20 -15.07 -27.78
C PHE A 692 7.73 -16.25 -28.63
N ILE A 693 8.64 -16.91 -29.38
CA ILE A 693 8.31 -18.15 -30.10
C ILE A 693 7.84 -19.23 -29.12
N LEU A 694 8.48 -19.37 -27.98
CA LEU A 694 8.06 -20.33 -26.96
C LEU A 694 6.69 -20.00 -26.39
N ALA A 695 6.37 -18.71 -26.19
CA ALA A 695 5.04 -18.26 -25.79
C ALA A 695 3.97 -18.53 -26.85
N ILE A 696 4.27 -18.28 -28.14
CA ILE A 696 3.40 -18.65 -29.26
C ILE A 696 3.22 -20.17 -29.34
N VAL A 697 4.29 -20.95 -29.23
CA VAL A 697 4.23 -22.42 -29.24
C VAL A 697 3.36 -22.93 -28.08
N ASN A 698 3.52 -22.36 -26.88
CA ASN A 698 2.72 -22.71 -25.71
C ASN A 698 1.24 -22.28 -25.87
N PHE A 699 0.99 -21.12 -26.46
CA PHE A 699 -0.35 -20.66 -26.82
C PHE A 699 -1.02 -21.56 -27.85
N LEU A 700 -0.30 -21.92 -28.92
CA LEU A 700 -0.78 -22.85 -29.96
C LEU A 700 -1.01 -24.26 -29.39
N LYS A 701 -0.11 -24.75 -28.52
CA LYS A 701 -0.33 -26.01 -27.79
C LYS A 701 -1.60 -25.97 -26.95
N LYS A 702 -1.85 -24.88 -26.26
CA LYS A 702 -3.06 -24.69 -25.44
C LYS A 702 -4.33 -24.56 -26.30
N LEU A 703 -4.24 -23.88 -27.46
CA LEU A 703 -5.37 -23.69 -28.39
C LEU A 703 -5.75 -25.00 -29.09
N PHE A 704 -4.79 -25.86 -29.40
CA PHE A 704 -5.00 -27.13 -30.10
C PHE A 704 -5.03 -28.35 -29.18
N GLY A 705 -5.02 -28.17 -27.84
CA GLY A 705 -5.07 -29.28 -26.89
C GLY A 705 -3.87 -30.24 -26.97
N LEU A 706 -2.72 -29.77 -27.46
CA LEU A 706 -1.48 -30.54 -27.55
C LEU A 706 -0.67 -30.37 -26.27
N ALA A 707 -0.40 -31.46 -25.57
CA ALA A 707 0.36 -31.48 -24.31
C ALA A 707 1.86 -31.10 -24.52
#